data_51997064eb5448c7e1ce63b1ae30bc17
#
_entry.id   51997064eb5448c7e1ce63b1ae30bc17
#
_cell.length_a   1.000
_cell.length_b   1.000
_cell.length_c   1.000
_cell.angle_alpha   90.00
_cell.angle_beta   90.00
_cell.angle_gamma   90.00
#
_symmetry.space_group_name_H-M   'P 1'
#
loop_
_entity.id
_entity.type
_entity.pdbx_description
1 polymer ?
#
loop_
_entity_poly.entity_id
_entity_poly.type
_entity_poly.pdbx_seq_one_letter_code
_entity_poly.pdbx_strand_id
1 'polypeptide(L)'
;VSKGERTLGVRAGTRALTPARTEVAPAELAWLLALPCAVVLVAAIVLLGPPLGGLLFPPPDIAFWPTATPTLAIRPEPTEQARFLIALAGPVTLSGLVVWLRGRVLPLRPTAVAALVQISQVLLAAFLLTAVIAQQRLVYDETYSGGPAFKRVYFTVPTLAVAALLTLTAVLVLRRASLVARIAALARETPRRRLVGIALAVVFLALWLLTAINTEASFNASNFGVRGNASFWLDEAFAVLDHRAPLVDFHAQYGQLWPYLSAGVMALLGASFETYVAVMVTASGLCLLAVYAIFRRLVGSSLLALALFLPFVATGFFTELGPLDNRYGPSNLFSMFPMRYGGPYVLAWLLVRHVDRLRPRQAALLFLVGGLALLNNPDFGMPAFAATLVALLWTDRRPWRARVGRLALDAALGLLGALALVSLLTVVVAGALPHLSYLFTFPRLWGVGGVTMLPMPTLGFHLVLYATFAAALVAATVRALAGAEQRTLTALLAWSAVFGLGASSYFVGRSHPEVLISLFSAWMLSLSLLGIVVVRALAGRAGRRPAVAEIAVLLGLALAVCSLAQTPTPWSQLDRIWRGGPPNSPIQRFGARNFVAAAGAAPGERVLILIPMGHRIAYELGLVNVAPYVSMLSMPAVEQLDEALATLRREGGARVIAFLGQVLPEQQQAIEEAGFVRVRQSPIYAEYVDAAR
;
A
#
# COMPACT_ATOMS: atom_id res chain seq x y z
N VAL A 1 68.72 42.87 -20.01
CA VAL A 1 69.16 43.41 -21.31
C VAL A 1 68.46 42.67 -22.43
N SER A 2 67.84 43.46 -23.33
CA SER A 2 67.43 43.15 -24.70
C SER A 2 66.07 42.46 -24.96
N LYS A 3 65.19 43.31 -25.41
CA LYS A 3 64.01 43.23 -26.25
C LYS A 3 64.09 42.26 -27.41
N GLY A 4 63.02 41.58 -27.70
CA GLY A 4 62.75 40.89 -28.96
C GLY A 4 61.22 40.88 -29.18
N GLU A 5 60.74 41.96 -29.85
CA GLU A 5 59.34 42.01 -30.40
C GLU A 5 59.22 41.01 -31.55
N ARG A 6 58.26 40.13 -31.47
CA ARG A 6 57.77 39.38 -32.63
C ARG A 6 56.31 39.71 -32.85
N THR A 7 56.06 40.54 -33.84
CA THR A 7 54.74 40.72 -34.47
C THR A 7 54.22 39.43 -35.02
N LEU A 8 53.12 38.94 -34.43
CA LEU A 8 52.34 37.83 -34.98
C LEU A 8 51.11 38.39 -35.70
N GLY A 9 51.10 38.18 -37.01
CA GLY A 9 50.03 38.56 -37.90
C GLY A 9 48.74 37.90 -37.57
N VAL A 10 47.72 38.71 -37.39
CA VAL A 10 46.26 38.33 -37.21
C VAL A 10 45.82 37.82 -38.60
N ARG A 11 45.75 36.50 -38.76
CA ARG A 11 44.95 35.89 -39.79
C ARG A 11 43.51 35.82 -39.25
N ALA A 12 42.66 36.74 -39.68
CA ALA A 12 41.23 36.70 -39.54
C ALA A 12 40.67 35.51 -40.36
N GLY A 13 40.72 34.33 -39.76
CA GLY A 13 39.96 33.19 -40.27
C GLY A 13 38.51 33.36 -39.85
N THR A 14 37.64 33.66 -40.81
CA THR A 14 36.18 33.53 -40.69
C THR A 14 35.85 32.08 -40.42
N ARG A 15 35.88 31.65 -39.11
CA ARG A 15 35.24 30.42 -38.69
C ARG A 15 33.75 30.66 -38.85
N ALA A 16 33.15 30.02 -39.87
CA ALA A 16 31.72 29.86 -39.94
C ALA A 16 31.26 29.36 -38.56
N LEU A 17 30.42 30.17 -37.90
CA LEU A 17 29.74 29.79 -36.66
C LEU A 17 28.86 28.58 -36.95
N THR A 18 29.44 27.38 -36.82
CA THR A 18 28.65 26.18 -36.69
C THR A 18 27.66 26.45 -35.53
N PRO A 19 26.36 26.33 -35.76
CA PRO A 19 25.38 26.57 -34.68
C PRO A 19 25.79 25.70 -33.49
N ALA A 20 25.96 26.36 -32.34
CA ALA A 20 26.32 25.68 -31.12
C ALA A 20 25.31 24.55 -30.88
N ARG A 21 25.74 23.32 -31.02
CA ARG A 21 24.92 22.15 -30.74
C ARG A 21 24.60 22.16 -29.24
N THR A 22 23.32 22.24 -28.88
CA THR A 22 22.89 22.42 -27.52
C THR A 22 22.80 21.05 -26.83
N GLU A 23 23.58 20.87 -25.79
CA GLU A 23 23.41 19.75 -24.86
C GLU A 23 22.15 19.97 -24.07
N VAL A 24 21.14 19.08 -24.23
CA VAL A 24 19.86 19.18 -23.50
C VAL A 24 20.08 18.67 -22.09
N ALA A 25 19.65 19.46 -21.11
CA ALA A 25 19.73 19.05 -19.70
C ALA A 25 18.90 17.79 -19.46
N PRO A 26 19.33 16.86 -18.57
CA PRO A 26 18.57 15.63 -18.27
C PRO A 26 17.11 15.87 -17.89
N ALA A 27 16.80 16.95 -17.19
CA ALA A 27 15.43 17.30 -16.83
C ALA A 27 14.58 17.70 -18.04
N GLU A 28 15.14 18.49 -18.96
CA GLU A 28 14.47 18.87 -20.21
C GLU A 28 14.24 17.64 -21.10
N LEU A 29 15.23 16.78 -21.19
CA LEU A 29 15.14 15.52 -21.93
C LEU A 29 14.04 14.61 -21.36
N ALA A 30 13.92 14.52 -20.03
CA ALA A 30 12.83 13.76 -19.39
C ALA A 30 11.45 14.27 -19.81
N TRP A 31 11.26 15.60 -19.87
CA TRP A 31 9.99 16.19 -20.31
C TRP A 31 9.74 16.01 -21.80
N LEU A 32 10.76 16.14 -22.64
CA LEU A 32 10.64 15.90 -24.08
C LEU A 32 10.24 14.46 -24.41
N LEU A 33 10.62 13.51 -23.57
CA LEU A 33 10.30 12.10 -23.72
C LEU A 33 8.97 11.73 -23.04
N ALA A 34 8.53 12.48 -22.03
CA ALA A 34 7.37 12.14 -21.23
C ALA A 34 6.07 12.08 -22.06
N LEU A 35 5.83 13.06 -22.95
CA LEU A 35 4.63 13.09 -23.76
C LEU A 35 4.59 11.98 -24.83
N PRO A 36 5.62 11.78 -25.65
CA PRO A 36 5.65 10.64 -26.58
C PRO A 36 5.55 9.30 -25.86
N CYS A 37 6.20 9.13 -24.72
CA CYS A 37 6.09 7.91 -23.92
C CYS A 37 4.67 7.71 -23.40
N ALA A 38 4.00 8.77 -22.95
CA ALA A 38 2.60 8.69 -22.49
C ALA A 38 1.67 8.31 -23.65
N VAL A 39 1.83 8.90 -24.83
CA VAL A 39 1.03 8.58 -26.01
C VAL A 39 1.25 7.12 -26.44
N VAL A 40 2.52 6.69 -26.54
CA VAL A 40 2.85 5.30 -26.91
C VAL A 40 2.32 4.33 -25.84
N LEU A 41 2.43 4.68 -24.57
CA LEU A 41 1.93 3.87 -23.47
C LEU A 41 0.40 3.71 -23.53
N VAL A 42 -0.35 4.80 -23.74
CA VAL A 42 -1.80 4.74 -23.87
C VAL A 42 -2.20 3.89 -25.09
N ALA A 43 -1.54 4.10 -26.24
CA ALA A 43 -1.76 3.29 -27.44
C ALA A 43 -1.45 1.80 -27.18
N ALA A 44 -0.33 1.50 -26.52
CA ALA A 44 0.04 0.14 -26.16
C ALA A 44 -0.97 -0.50 -25.17
N ILE A 45 -1.43 0.26 -24.17
CA ILE A 45 -2.47 -0.19 -23.24
C ILE A 45 -3.76 -0.57 -23.97
N VAL A 46 -4.20 0.28 -24.92
CA VAL A 46 -5.45 0.06 -25.67
C VAL A 46 -5.31 -1.09 -26.68
N LEU A 47 -4.20 -1.14 -27.42
CA LEU A 47 -4.02 -2.08 -28.53
C LEU A 47 -3.41 -3.41 -28.08
N LEU A 48 -2.45 -3.38 -27.16
CA LEU A 48 -1.70 -4.57 -26.74
C LEU A 48 -2.26 -5.21 -25.46
N GLY A 49 -2.98 -4.46 -24.64
CA GLY A 49 -3.55 -5.00 -23.40
C GLY A 49 -4.38 -6.26 -23.60
N PRO A 50 -5.35 -6.30 -24.55
CA PRO A 50 -6.17 -7.49 -24.79
C PRO A 50 -5.37 -8.73 -25.23
N PRO A 51 -4.54 -8.69 -26.30
CA PRO A 51 -3.79 -9.88 -26.71
C PRO A 51 -2.73 -10.30 -25.69
N LEU A 52 -2.03 -9.37 -25.05
CA LEU A 52 -1.07 -9.71 -24.01
C LEU A 52 -1.74 -10.26 -22.75
N GLY A 53 -2.94 -9.83 -22.42
CA GLY A 53 -3.72 -10.36 -21.31
C GLY A 53 -3.95 -11.86 -21.49
N GLY A 54 -4.49 -12.26 -22.61
CA GLY A 54 -4.74 -13.67 -22.92
C GLY A 54 -3.47 -14.53 -22.98
N LEU A 55 -2.34 -13.92 -23.39
CA LEU A 55 -1.06 -14.63 -23.49
C LEU A 55 -0.35 -14.78 -22.14
N LEU A 56 -0.30 -13.69 -21.34
CA LEU A 56 0.50 -13.66 -20.12
C LEU A 56 -0.29 -14.06 -18.88
N PHE A 57 -1.60 -13.90 -18.90
CA PHE A 57 -2.50 -14.18 -17.81
C PHE A 57 -3.66 -15.05 -18.28
N PRO A 58 -3.40 -16.31 -18.69
CA PRO A 58 -4.48 -17.21 -19.05
C PRO A 58 -5.44 -17.35 -17.86
N PRO A 59 -6.75 -17.58 -18.11
CA PRO A 59 -7.70 -17.85 -17.05
C PRO A 59 -7.14 -18.90 -16.10
N PRO A 60 -7.21 -18.69 -14.79
CA PRO A 60 -6.69 -19.66 -13.84
C PRO A 60 -7.52 -20.95 -13.91
N ASP A 61 -6.84 -22.10 -13.84
CA ASP A 61 -7.49 -23.39 -13.65
C ASP A 61 -7.90 -23.53 -12.17
N ILE A 62 -8.98 -22.83 -11.79
CA ILE A 62 -9.56 -22.82 -10.46
C ILE A 62 -11.05 -23.09 -10.62
N ALA A 63 -11.54 -24.18 -10.05
CA ALA A 63 -12.96 -24.43 -9.96
C ALA A 63 -13.56 -23.57 -8.83
N PHE A 64 -14.34 -22.58 -9.20
CA PHE A 64 -15.05 -21.73 -8.25
C PHE A 64 -16.47 -22.23 -8.04
N TRP A 65 -16.99 -21.98 -6.83
CA TRP A 65 -18.40 -22.22 -6.57
C TRP A 65 -19.29 -21.37 -7.49
N PRO A 66 -20.40 -21.91 -8.01
CA PRO A 66 -21.39 -21.11 -8.73
C PRO A 66 -21.86 -20.01 -7.81
N THR A 67 -21.65 -18.78 -8.16
CA THR A 67 -22.03 -17.67 -7.29
C THR A 67 -23.53 -17.40 -7.38
N ALA A 68 -24.25 -17.98 -6.47
CA ALA A 68 -25.66 -17.61 -6.25
C ALA A 68 -25.82 -16.25 -5.57
N THR A 69 -24.73 -15.65 -5.04
CA THR A 69 -24.75 -14.33 -4.43
C THR A 69 -23.92 -13.34 -5.23
N PRO A 70 -24.48 -12.18 -5.56
CA PRO A 70 -23.77 -11.10 -6.24
C PRO A 70 -22.49 -10.61 -5.51
N THR A 71 -22.36 -10.93 -4.23
CA THR A 71 -21.25 -10.49 -3.36
C THR A 71 -19.89 -11.13 -3.67
N LEU A 72 -19.85 -12.21 -4.44
CA LEU A 72 -18.62 -12.93 -4.79
C LEU A 72 -18.52 -13.17 -6.31
N ALA A 73 -18.84 -12.16 -7.12
CA ALA A 73 -18.65 -12.28 -8.56
C ALA A 73 -17.20 -12.59 -8.90
N ILE A 74 -16.98 -13.62 -9.74
CA ILE A 74 -15.67 -14.07 -10.14
C ILE A 74 -15.47 -13.64 -11.60
N ARG A 75 -14.51 -12.74 -11.81
CA ARG A 75 -14.22 -12.17 -13.13
C ARG A 75 -12.72 -11.93 -13.28
N PRO A 76 -11.96 -12.91 -13.77
CA PRO A 76 -10.57 -12.70 -14.14
C PRO A 76 -10.46 -11.62 -15.22
N GLU A 77 -9.57 -10.66 -15.04
CA GLU A 77 -9.38 -9.55 -15.97
C GLU A 77 -7.93 -9.51 -16.51
N PRO A 78 -7.54 -10.49 -17.32
CA PRO A 78 -6.18 -10.61 -17.84
C PRO A 78 -5.72 -9.40 -18.64
N THR A 79 -6.65 -8.72 -19.34
CA THR A 79 -6.37 -7.49 -20.08
C THR A 79 -5.91 -6.36 -19.15
N GLU A 80 -6.49 -6.23 -17.97
CA GLU A 80 -6.13 -5.18 -17.02
C GLU A 80 -4.79 -5.44 -16.36
N GLN A 81 -4.48 -6.69 -16.07
CA GLN A 81 -3.16 -7.10 -15.60
C GLN A 81 -2.07 -6.78 -16.64
N ALA A 82 -2.33 -7.04 -17.92
CA ALA A 82 -1.41 -6.65 -19.00
C ALA A 82 -1.28 -5.12 -19.13
N ARG A 83 -2.39 -4.39 -19.04
CA ARG A 83 -2.38 -2.92 -19.04
C ARG A 83 -1.55 -2.36 -17.89
N PHE A 84 -1.67 -2.96 -16.71
CA PHE A 84 -0.85 -2.59 -15.56
C PHE A 84 0.64 -2.85 -15.78
N LEU A 85 1.02 -4.01 -16.32
CA LEU A 85 2.42 -4.30 -16.65
C LEU A 85 3.00 -3.29 -17.63
N ILE A 86 2.23 -2.90 -18.66
CA ILE A 86 2.64 -1.87 -19.60
C ILE A 86 2.81 -0.51 -18.89
N ALA A 87 1.88 -0.16 -17.99
CA ALA A 87 1.96 1.07 -17.21
C ALA A 87 3.15 1.08 -16.24
N LEU A 88 3.51 -0.06 -15.67
CA LEU A 88 4.68 -0.24 -14.82
C LEU A 88 5.98 -0.09 -15.62
N ALA A 89 6.03 -0.67 -16.83
CA ALA A 89 7.21 -0.60 -17.70
C ALA A 89 7.48 0.81 -18.24
N GLY A 90 6.44 1.64 -18.42
CA GLY A 90 6.56 2.99 -18.98
C GLY A 90 7.55 3.90 -18.25
N PRO A 91 7.45 4.11 -16.93
CA PRO A 91 8.40 4.92 -16.17
C PRO A 91 9.82 4.37 -16.18
N VAL A 92 9.97 3.04 -16.16
CA VAL A 92 11.28 2.39 -16.26
C VAL A 92 11.90 2.66 -17.63
N THR A 93 11.12 2.52 -18.71
CA THR A 93 11.53 2.82 -20.10
C THR A 93 11.93 4.27 -20.25
N LEU A 94 11.10 5.21 -19.74
CA LEU A 94 11.42 6.64 -19.77
C LEU A 94 12.72 6.94 -19.03
N SER A 95 12.91 6.38 -17.83
CA SER A 95 14.13 6.55 -17.05
C SER A 95 15.36 6.00 -17.81
N GLY A 96 15.22 4.82 -18.43
CA GLY A 96 16.25 4.21 -19.27
C GLY A 96 16.61 5.06 -20.49
N LEU A 97 15.60 5.62 -21.17
CA LEU A 97 15.81 6.53 -22.31
C LEU A 97 16.53 7.81 -21.90
N VAL A 98 16.19 8.41 -20.75
CA VAL A 98 16.89 9.58 -20.21
C VAL A 98 18.37 9.26 -19.94
N VAL A 99 18.65 8.09 -19.36
CA VAL A 99 20.02 7.63 -19.12
C VAL A 99 20.80 7.43 -20.43
N TRP A 100 20.16 6.75 -21.40
CA TRP A 100 20.78 6.43 -22.69
C TRP A 100 20.99 7.66 -23.58
N LEU A 101 20.08 8.63 -23.55
CA LEU A 101 20.18 9.88 -24.32
C LEU A 101 21.02 10.96 -23.64
N ARG A 102 21.50 10.72 -22.43
CA ARG A 102 22.34 11.65 -21.68
C ARG A 102 23.57 12.06 -22.49
N GLY A 103 23.83 13.38 -22.55
CA GLY A 103 24.99 13.95 -23.25
C GLY A 103 24.93 13.86 -24.78
N ARG A 104 23.82 13.35 -25.35
CA ARG A 104 23.60 13.44 -26.80
C ARG A 104 23.10 14.81 -27.18
N VAL A 105 23.63 15.33 -28.26
CA VAL A 105 23.27 16.62 -28.79
C VAL A 105 22.04 16.47 -29.69
N LEU A 106 20.97 17.13 -29.34
CA LEU A 106 19.80 17.23 -30.19
C LEU A 106 19.97 18.42 -31.18
N PRO A 107 19.55 18.27 -32.45
CA PRO A 107 19.63 19.35 -33.43
C PRO A 107 18.50 20.40 -33.23
N LEU A 108 18.20 20.71 -31.99
CA LEU A 108 17.12 21.64 -31.62
C LEU A 108 17.70 22.94 -31.04
N ARG A 109 17.04 24.05 -31.33
CA ARG A 109 17.39 25.34 -30.71
C ARG A 109 16.92 25.32 -29.23
N PRO A 110 17.65 25.98 -28.30
CA PRO A 110 17.26 26.02 -26.87
C PRO A 110 15.83 26.51 -26.63
N THR A 111 15.39 27.52 -27.43
CA THR A 111 14.02 28.05 -27.37
C THR A 111 12.97 27.01 -27.78
N ALA A 112 13.27 26.20 -28.81
CA ALA A 112 12.39 25.12 -29.24
C ALA A 112 12.31 24.00 -28.16
N VAL A 113 13.42 23.64 -27.54
CA VAL A 113 13.46 22.69 -26.42
C VAL A 113 12.60 23.17 -25.28
N ALA A 114 12.75 24.44 -24.85
CA ALA A 114 11.98 25.02 -23.78
C ALA A 114 10.46 25.04 -24.10
N ALA A 115 10.10 25.40 -25.33
CA ALA A 115 8.68 25.40 -25.78
C ALA A 115 8.09 23.97 -25.76
N LEU A 116 8.81 22.99 -26.29
CA LEU A 116 8.36 21.60 -26.31
C LEU A 116 8.21 21.02 -24.89
N VAL A 117 9.11 21.36 -23.97
CA VAL A 117 8.99 20.98 -22.55
C VAL A 117 7.73 21.57 -21.93
N GLN A 118 7.44 22.85 -22.18
CA GLN A 118 6.22 23.50 -21.68
C GLN A 118 4.95 22.88 -22.26
N ILE A 119 4.92 22.64 -23.57
CA ILE A 119 3.80 21.97 -24.23
C ILE A 119 3.57 20.57 -23.62
N SER A 120 4.63 19.78 -23.47
CA SER A 120 4.53 18.45 -22.84
C SER A 120 3.95 18.51 -21.43
N GLN A 121 4.37 19.48 -20.61
CA GLN A 121 3.83 19.66 -19.27
C GLN A 121 2.36 20.05 -19.27
N VAL A 122 1.95 20.98 -20.14
CA VAL A 122 0.55 21.41 -20.26
C VAL A 122 -0.34 20.25 -20.70
N LEU A 123 0.08 19.49 -21.71
CA LEU A 123 -0.70 18.34 -22.20
C LEU A 123 -0.82 17.24 -21.15
N LEU A 124 0.26 16.92 -20.43
CA LEU A 124 0.20 15.96 -19.31
C LEU A 124 -0.68 16.44 -18.17
N ALA A 125 -0.62 17.73 -17.82
CA ALA A 125 -1.49 18.32 -16.81
C ALA A 125 -2.98 18.29 -17.24
N ALA A 126 -3.27 18.60 -18.51
CA ALA A 126 -4.62 18.49 -19.08
C ALA A 126 -5.13 17.05 -19.05
N PHE A 127 -4.29 16.07 -19.37
CA PHE A 127 -4.63 14.66 -19.27
C PHE A 127 -4.99 14.24 -17.84
N LEU A 128 -4.17 14.62 -16.86
CA LEU A 128 -4.42 14.31 -15.45
C LEU A 128 -5.68 15.03 -14.93
N LEU A 129 -5.93 16.27 -15.36
CA LEU A 129 -7.16 16.97 -15.03
C LEU A 129 -8.39 16.24 -15.60
N THR A 130 -8.28 15.76 -16.85
CA THR A 130 -9.34 14.93 -17.47
C THR A 130 -9.59 13.66 -16.65
N ALA A 131 -8.55 13.01 -16.15
CA ALA A 131 -8.67 11.83 -15.28
C ALA A 131 -9.39 12.14 -13.96
N VAL A 132 -9.10 13.31 -13.34
CA VAL A 132 -9.79 13.76 -12.12
C VAL A 132 -11.26 14.07 -12.41
N ILE A 133 -11.57 14.71 -13.54
CA ILE A 133 -12.95 15.02 -13.95
C ILE A 133 -13.71 13.73 -14.29
N ALA A 134 -13.06 12.79 -14.96
CA ALA A 134 -13.64 11.48 -15.27
C ALA A 134 -14.05 10.74 -13.99
N GLN A 135 -13.20 10.75 -12.95
CA GLN A 135 -13.51 10.16 -11.65
C GLN A 135 -14.79 10.74 -11.02
N GLN A 136 -15.07 12.04 -11.19
CA GLN A 136 -16.29 12.68 -10.66
C GLN A 136 -17.57 12.14 -11.33
N ARG A 137 -17.45 11.61 -12.54
CA ARG A 137 -18.57 11.11 -13.36
C ARG A 137 -18.65 9.59 -13.36
N LEU A 138 -17.62 8.92 -12.88
CA LEU A 138 -17.53 7.46 -12.89
C LEU A 138 -18.59 6.85 -11.99
N VAL A 139 -19.38 5.96 -12.56
CA VAL A 139 -20.36 5.14 -11.87
C VAL A 139 -19.81 3.72 -11.81
N TYR A 140 -19.69 3.18 -10.63
CA TYR A 140 -19.33 1.79 -10.40
C TYR A 140 -20.62 0.97 -10.38
N ASP A 141 -20.66 -0.04 -11.21
CA ASP A 141 -21.78 -0.97 -11.24
C ASP A 141 -21.57 -2.04 -10.16
N GLU A 142 -22.34 -1.97 -9.08
CA GLU A 142 -22.29 -2.95 -7.98
C GLU A 142 -23.09 -4.23 -8.26
N THR A 143 -23.59 -4.46 -9.46
CA THR A 143 -24.10 -5.80 -9.82
C THR A 143 -23.05 -6.90 -9.59
N TYR A 144 -21.77 -6.50 -9.51
CA TYR A 144 -20.63 -7.36 -9.08
C TYR A 144 -20.62 -7.73 -7.60
N SER A 145 -21.23 -6.93 -6.73
CA SER A 145 -21.31 -7.16 -5.29
C SER A 145 -22.73 -7.22 -4.75
N GLY A 146 -23.74 -7.19 -5.65
CA GLY A 146 -25.16 -7.27 -5.29
C GLY A 146 -25.74 -5.99 -4.73
N GLY A 147 -25.02 -4.89 -4.83
CA GLY A 147 -25.47 -3.58 -4.41
C GLY A 147 -25.95 -2.69 -5.57
N PRO A 148 -26.52 -1.51 -5.25
CA PRO A 148 -26.90 -0.52 -6.26
C PRO A 148 -25.63 0.14 -6.83
N ALA A 149 -25.69 0.55 -8.10
CA ALA A 149 -24.65 1.35 -8.73
C ALA A 149 -24.33 2.61 -7.90
N PHE A 150 -23.04 2.91 -7.71
CA PHE A 150 -22.62 4.02 -6.86
C PHE A 150 -21.55 4.90 -7.53
N LYS A 151 -21.48 6.15 -7.09
CA LYS A 151 -20.43 7.09 -7.49
C LYS A 151 -19.45 7.26 -6.35
N ARG A 152 -18.15 7.18 -6.65
CA ARG A 152 -17.10 7.49 -5.69
C ARG A 152 -16.38 8.77 -6.07
N VAL A 153 -16.53 9.78 -5.24
CA VAL A 153 -15.87 11.07 -5.38
C VAL A 153 -14.85 11.21 -4.27
N TYR A 154 -13.55 11.15 -4.59
CA TYR A 154 -12.49 11.33 -3.58
C TYR A 154 -12.37 12.78 -3.12
N PHE A 155 -12.52 13.72 -4.03
CA PHE A 155 -12.43 15.16 -3.75
C PHE A 155 -13.61 15.88 -4.37
N THR A 156 -14.42 16.54 -3.58
CA THR A 156 -15.58 17.31 -4.05
C THR A 156 -15.14 18.57 -4.79
N VAL A 157 -16.02 19.15 -5.60
CA VAL A 157 -15.73 20.41 -6.32
C VAL A 157 -15.31 21.54 -5.37
N PRO A 158 -15.96 21.77 -4.21
CA PRO A 158 -15.46 22.72 -3.21
C PRO A 158 -14.05 22.41 -2.71
N THR A 159 -13.75 21.12 -2.47
CA THR A 159 -12.40 20.70 -2.06
C THR A 159 -11.35 21.03 -3.12
N LEU A 160 -11.67 20.78 -4.39
CA LEU A 160 -10.81 21.14 -5.52
C LEU A 160 -10.57 22.66 -5.62
N ALA A 161 -11.61 23.46 -5.41
CA ALA A 161 -11.51 24.92 -5.40
C ALA A 161 -10.63 25.44 -4.25
N VAL A 162 -10.80 24.88 -3.04
CA VAL A 162 -9.94 25.24 -1.89
C VAL A 162 -8.48 24.83 -2.15
N ALA A 163 -8.25 23.64 -2.70
CA ALA A 163 -6.91 23.18 -3.05
C ALA A 163 -6.26 24.08 -4.12
N ALA A 164 -7.02 24.54 -5.13
CA ALA A 164 -6.53 25.49 -6.12
C ALA A 164 -6.15 26.84 -5.47
N LEU A 165 -6.96 27.37 -4.55
CA LEU A 165 -6.67 28.59 -3.80
C LEU A 165 -5.41 28.43 -2.94
N LEU A 166 -5.27 27.32 -2.21
CA LEU A 166 -4.08 27.00 -1.43
C LEU A 166 -2.83 26.91 -2.32
N THR A 167 -2.97 26.31 -3.50
CA THR A 167 -1.88 26.23 -4.49
C THR A 167 -1.46 27.59 -4.98
N LEU A 168 -2.41 28.45 -5.35
CA LEU A 168 -2.14 29.82 -5.76
C LEU A 168 -1.42 30.60 -4.64
N THR A 169 -1.90 30.48 -3.41
CA THR A 169 -1.30 31.10 -2.23
C THR A 169 0.14 30.61 -2.04
N ALA A 170 0.39 29.29 -2.13
CA ALA A 170 1.72 28.72 -2.00
C ALA A 170 2.67 29.25 -3.10
N VAL A 171 2.21 29.33 -4.35
CA VAL A 171 2.99 29.90 -5.47
C VAL A 171 3.32 31.37 -5.21
N LEU A 172 2.36 32.17 -4.75
CA LEU A 172 2.58 33.59 -4.45
C LEU A 172 3.58 33.79 -3.30
N VAL A 173 3.47 32.96 -2.25
CA VAL A 173 4.41 32.98 -1.10
C VAL A 173 5.81 32.57 -1.54
N LEU A 174 5.94 31.47 -2.29
CA LEU A 174 7.25 30.96 -2.75
C LEU A 174 7.96 31.92 -3.72
N ARG A 175 7.23 32.77 -4.43
CA ARG A 175 7.81 33.82 -5.28
C ARG A 175 8.37 35.02 -4.50
N ARG A 176 7.99 35.20 -3.23
CA ARG A 176 8.45 36.31 -2.39
C ARG A 176 9.61 35.88 -1.50
N ALA A 177 10.84 36.25 -1.88
CA ALA A 177 12.06 35.88 -1.14
C ALA A 177 12.01 36.22 0.34
N SER A 178 11.41 37.38 0.70
CA SER A 178 11.24 37.80 2.09
C SER A 178 10.33 36.89 2.91
N LEU A 179 9.23 36.40 2.31
CA LEU A 179 8.34 35.42 2.96
C LEU A 179 8.98 34.06 3.10
N VAL A 180 9.66 33.58 2.06
CA VAL A 180 10.44 32.35 2.10
C VAL A 180 11.51 32.41 3.19
N ALA A 181 12.26 33.52 3.29
CA ALA A 181 13.25 33.70 4.33
C ALA A 181 12.64 33.72 5.75
N ARG A 182 11.47 34.32 5.94
CA ARG A 182 10.75 34.30 7.22
C ARG A 182 10.29 32.88 7.59
N ILE A 183 9.70 32.14 6.64
CA ILE A 183 9.29 30.74 6.85
C ILE A 183 10.52 29.89 7.18
N ALA A 184 11.62 30.06 6.45
CA ALA A 184 12.87 29.35 6.73
C ALA A 184 13.44 29.69 8.12
N ALA A 185 13.34 30.96 8.56
CA ALA A 185 13.74 31.35 9.90
C ALA A 185 12.84 30.73 10.99
N LEU A 186 11.53 30.69 10.77
CA LEU A 186 10.58 30.01 11.66
C LEU A 186 10.81 28.49 11.70
N ALA A 187 11.21 27.91 10.59
CA ALA A 187 11.47 26.49 10.45
C ALA A 187 12.88 26.06 10.94
N ARG A 188 13.77 27.00 11.28
CA ARG A 188 15.08 26.65 11.84
C ARG A 188 14.93 25.81 13.09
N GLU A 189 15.61 24.64 13.10
CA GLU A 189 15.58 23.74 14.22
C GLU A 189 16.32 24.33 15.43
N THR A 190 15.62 24.45 16.54
CA THR A 190 16.20 24.75 17.85
C THR A 190 15.80 23.60 18.80
N PRO A 191 16.53 23.37 19.91
CA PRO A 191 16.17 22.31 20.86
C PRO A 191 14.71 22.41 21.32
N ARG A 192 14.22 23.62 21.60
CA ARG A 192 12.82 23.87 21.99
C ARG A 192 11.83 23.54 20.87
N ARG A 193 12.08 24.02 19.64
CA ARG A 193 11.21 23.72 18.48
C ARG A 193 11.21 22.25 18.12
N ARG A 194 12.36 21.59 18.27
CA ARG A 194 12.47 20.15 18.11
C ARG A 194 11.55 19.41 19.08
N LEU A 195 11.63 19.75 20.37
CA LEU A 195 10.78 19.13 21.39
C LEU A 195 9.30 19.39 21.11
N VAL A 196 8.92 20.63 20.81
CA VAL A 196 7.53 21.02 20.47
C VAL A 196 7.03 20.25 19.23
N GLY A 197 7.83 20.20 18.15
CA GLY A 197 7.41 19.50 16.94
C GLY A 197 7.23 17.99 17.15
N ILE A 198 8.11 17.35 17.92
CA ILE A 198 7.98 15.93 18.27
C ILE A 198 6.76 15.73 19.19
N ALA A 199 6.59 16.57 20.22
CA ALA A 199 5.45 16.48 21.12
C ALA A 199 4.12 16.62 20.37
N LEU A 200 4.02 17.60 19.48
CA LEU A 200 2.82 17.80 18.64
C LEU A 200 2.56 16.59 17.72
N ALA A 201 3.61 16.00 17.12
CA ALA A 201 3.47 14.81 16.30
C ALA A 201 2.96 13.62 17.13
N VAL A 202 3.51 13.42 18.33
CA VAL A 202 3.08 12.34 19.25
C VAL A 202 1.66 12.59 19.74
N VAL A 203 1.31 13.80 20.16
CA VAL A 203 -0.04 14.13 20.61
C VAL A 203 -1.05 13.98 19.48
N PHE A 204 -0.75 14.49 18.28
CA PHE A 204 -1.61 14.31 17.13
C PHE A 204 -1.84 12.82 16.84
N LEU A 205 -0.74 12.06 16.80
CA LEU A 205 -0.81 10.63 16.52
C LEU A 205 -1.58 9.88 17.62
N ALA A 206 -1.37 10.20 18.88
CA ALA A 206 -2.12 9.62 19.99
C ALA A 206 -3.63 9.91 19.87
N LEU A 207 -4.00 11.17 19.62
CA LEU A 207 -5.41 11.54 19.38
C LEU A 207 -5.99 10.85 18.16
N TRP A 208 -5.20 10.71 17.09
CA TRP A 208 -5.59 9.99 15.89
C TRP A 208 -5.81 8.50 16.16
N LEU A 209 -4.88 7.85 16.86
CA LEU A 209 -4.95 6.43 17.19
C LEU A 209 -6.04 6.13 18.20
N LEU A 210 -6.43 7.08 19.06
CA LEU A 210 -7.62 6.94 19.91
C LEU A 210 -8.88 6.69 19.07
N THR A 211 -8.95 7.19 17.83
CA THR A 211 -10.07 6.90 16.92
C THR A 211 -10.07 5.44 16.44
N ALA A 212 -8.93 4.74 16.53
CA ALA A 212 -8.78 3.33 16.17
C ALA A 212 -9.08 2.38 17.33
N ILE A 213 -9.16 2.88 18.55
CA ILE A 213 -9.48 2.05 19.70
C ILE A 213 -10.99 1.75 19.70
N ASN A 214 -11.31 0.47 19.60
CA ASN A 214 -12.66 -0.04 19.80
C ASN A 214 -12.67 -0.93 21.03
N THR A 215 -13.74 -0.84 21.81
CA THR A 215 -14.07 -1.87 22.79
C THR A 215 -14.76 -3.03 22.09
N GLU A 216 -14.72 -4.21 22.68
CA GLU A 216 -15.45 -5.36 22.14
C GLU A 216 -16.94 -5.05 21.96
N ALA A 217 -17.55 -4.34 22.89
CA ALA A 217 -18.95 -3.92 22.79
C ALA A 217 -19.21 -3.03 21.57
N SER A 218 -18.33 -2.04 21.33
CA SER A 218 -18.43 -1.16 20.16
C SER A 218 -18.19 -1.90 18.85
N PHE A 219 -17.23 -2.83 18.83
CA PHE A 219 -16.96 -3.69 17.70
C PHE A 219 -18.15 -4.59 17.37
N ASN A 220 -18.74 -5.23 18.37
CA ASN A 220 -19.90 -6.07 18.21
C ASN A 220 -21.15 -5.30 17.76
N ALA A 221 -21.23 -3.99 18.03
CA ALA A 221 -22.27 -3.11 17.52
C ALA A 221 -22.05 -2.66 16.07
N SER A 222 -20.87 -2.92 15.49
CA SER A 222 -20.56 -2.58 14.10
C SER A 222 -21.32 -3.45 13.10
N ASN A 223 -21.38 -3.03 11.84
CA ASN A 223 -22.04 -3.81 10.80
C ASN A 223 -21.28 -5.12 10.49
N PHE A 224 -21.97 -6.01 9.77
CA PHE A 224 -21.45 -7.33 9.43
C PHE A 224 -20.14 -7.27 8.62
N GLY A 225 -19.98 -6.32 7.70
CA GLY A 225 -18.79 -6.17 6.87
C GLY A 225 -17.53 -5.91 7.70
N VAL A 226 -17.63 -5.06 8.73
CA VAL A 226 -16.51 -4.79 9.64
C VAL A 226 -16.15 -6.05 10.45
N ARG A 227 -17.13 -6.76 10.94
CA ARG A 227 -16.91 -7.99 11.72
C ARG A 227 -16.40 -9.14 10.87
N GLY A 228 -16.89 -9.25 9.65
CA GLY A 228 -16.38 -10.22 8.67
C GLY A 228 -14.89 -9.98 8.39
N ASN A 229 -14.50 -8.73 8.17
CA ASN A 229 -13.09 -8.39 7.96
C ASN A 229 -12.22 -8.63 9.19
N ALA A 230 -12.74 -8.49 10.39
CA ALA A 230 -11.97 -8.75 11.61
C ALA A 230 -11.57 -10.21 11.78
N SER A 231 -12.33 -11.15 11.22
CA SER A 231 -11.95 -12.57 11.21
C SER A 231 -10.57 -12.77 10.58
N PHE A 232 -10.22 -11.97 9.56
CA PHE A 232 -8.95 -12.07 8.84
C PHE A 232 -7.75 -11.43 9.54
N TRP A 233 -7.88 -10.84 10.70
CA TRP A 233 -6.76 -10.27 11.43
C TRP A 233 -6.78 -10.57 12.93
N LEU A 234 -7.93 -10.68 13.57
CA LEU A 234 -8.04 -10.99 14.99
C LEU A 234 -8.04 -12.51 15.23
N ASP A 235 -8.84 -13.25 14.46
CA ASP A 235 -9.07 -14.69 14.68
C ASP A 235 -7.80 -15.50 14.46
N GLU A 236 -6.94 -15.07 13.53
CA GLU A 236 -5.63 -15.67 13.27
C GLU A 236 -4.69 -15.62 14.50
N ALA A 237 -4.82 -14.60 15.37
CA ALA A 237 -4.05 -14.53 16.61
C ALA A 237 -4.53 -15.58 17.63
N PHE A 238 -5.81 -15.86 17.69
CA PHE A 238 -6.35 -16.94 18.52
C PHE A 238 -5.95 -18.32 18.03
N ALA A 239 -5.85 -18.52 16.70
CA ALA A 239 -5.29 -19.75 16.14
C ALA A 239 -3.85 -20.00 16.60
N VAL A 240 -3.01 -18.94 16.67
CA VAL A 240 -1.63 -19.08 17.15
C VAL A 240 -1.57 -19.35 18.66
N LEU A 241 -2.52 -18.84 19.45
CA LEU A 241 -2.63 -19.21 20.88
C LEU A 241 -2.97 -20.69 21.07
N ASP A 242 -3.68 -21.31 20.10
CA ASP A 242 -3.96 -22.73 20.06
C ASP A 242 -2.85 -23.55 19.36
N HIS A 243 -1.62 -23.00 19.28
CA HIS A 243 -0.44 -23.61 18.66
C HIS A 243 -0.56 -23.92 17.17
N ARG A 244 -1.48 -23.27 16.47
CA ARG A 244 -1.58 -23.33 15.00
C ARG A 244 -0.80 -22.19 14.37
N ALA A 245 -0.10 -22.46 13.29
CA ALA A 245 0.86 -21.52 12.71
C ALA A 245 0.42 -21.07 11.30
N PRO A 246 0.44 -19.75 11.00
CA PRO A 246 0.41 -19.28 9.62
C PRO A 246 1.51 -19.95 8.79
N LEU A 247 1.26 -20.22 7.52
CA LEU A 247 2.14 -20.93 6.59
C LEU A 247 2.35 -22.43 6.91
N VAL A 248 1.71 -22.97 7.93
CA VAL A 248 1.75 -24.41 8.27
C VAL A 248 0.34 -24.97 8.34
N ASP A 249 -0.47 -24.44 9.24
CA ASP A 249 -1.80 -24.96 9.54
C ASP A 249 -2.92 -24.16 8.89
N PHE A 250 -2.67 -22.91 8.55
CA PHE A 250 -3.68 -22.06 7.92
C PHE A 250 -3.09 -20.96 7.02
N HIS A 251 -3.95 -20.46 6.13
CA HIS A 251 -3.65 -19.39 5.17
C HIS A 251 -4.04 -18.04 5.77
N ALA A 252 -3.06 -17.26 6.25
CA ALA A 252 -3.33 -15.91 6.73
C ALA A 252 -3.52 -14.94 5.55
N GLN A 253 -4.57 -14.12 5.61
CA GLN A 253 -4.95 -13.27 4.47
C GLN A 253 -4.16 -11.96 4.38
N TYR A 254 -3.89 -11.31 5.51
CA TYR A 254 -3.31 -9.96 5.50
C TYR A 254 -1.86 -9.90 5.94
N GLY A 255 -1.40 -10.84 6.75
CA GLY A 255 -0.01 -10.86 7.19
C GLY A 255 0.36 -12.08 8.00
N GLN A 256 1.41 -12.77 7.57
CA GLN A 256 1.83 -14.04 8.17
C GLN A 256 2.51 -13.88 9.54
N LEU A 257 3.11 -12.72 9.83
CA LEU A 257 3.91 -12.52 11.05
C LEU A 257 3.14 -11.79 12.17
N TRP A 258 2.09 -11.06 11.82
CA TRP A 258 1.29 -10.32 12.81
C TRP A 258 0.54 -11.22 13.78
N PRO A 259 -0.02 -12.38 13.38
CA PRO A 259 -0.65 -13.31 14.31
C PRO A 259 0.30 -13.77 15.41
N TYR A 260 1.58 -14.06 15.11
CA TYR A 260 2.56 -14.46 16.11
C TYR A 260 2.87 -13.34 17.12
N LEU A 261 3.07 -12.10 16.63
CA LEU A 261 3.33 -10.96 17.50
C LEU A 261 2.13 -10.69 18.42
N SER A 262 0.94 -10.70 17.87
CA SER A 262 -0.29 -10.44 18.62
C SER A 262 -0.56 -11.55 19.65
N ALA A 263 -0.47 -12.81 19.24
CA ALA A 263 -0.63 -13.96 20.15
C ALA A 263 0.41 -13.95 21.27
N GLY A 264 1.68 -13.64 20.97
CA GLY A 264 2.72 -13.56 21.99
C GLY A 264 2.43 -12.51 23.06
N VAL A 265 1.92 -11.33 22.68
CA VAL A 265 1.51 -10.30 23.64
C VAL A 265 0.22 -10.71 24.37
N MET A 266 -0.75 -11.30 23.67
CA MET A 266 -2.00 -11.80 24.24
C MET A 266 -1.75 -12.94 25.26
N ALA A 267 -0.78 -13.80 25.03
CA ALA A 267 -0.36 -14.83 25.99
C ALA A 267 0.19 -14.23 27.29
N LEU A 268 0.86 -13.06 27.20
CA LEU A 268 1.45 -12.38 28.38
C LEU A 268 0.47 -11.48 29.13
N LEU A 269 -0.42 -10.78 28.40
CA LEU A 269 -1.30 -9.75 28.96
C LEU A 269 -2.77 -10.16 29.06
N GLY A 270 -3.12 -11.34 28.55
CA GLY A 270 -4.46 -11.86 28.46
C GLY A 270 -5.02 -11.86 27.04
N ALA A 271 -5.62 -12.99 26.66
CA ALA A 271 -6.22 -13.22 25.34
C ALA A 271 -7.55 -12.51 25.22
N SER A 272 -7.52 -11.22 24.85
CA SER A 272 -8.72 -10.40 24.70
C SER A 272 -8.67 -9.56 23.43
N PHE A 273 -9.85 -9.10 23.00
CA PHE A 273 -10.00 -8.15 21.89
C PHE A 273 -9.23 -6.85 22.17
N GLU A 274 -9.33 -6.35 23.39
CA GLU A 274 -8.70 -5.09 23.82
C GLU A 274 -7.16 -5.20 23.78
N THR A 275 -6.60 -6.31 24.23
CA THR A 275 -5.15 -6.57 24.14
C THR A 275 -4.70 -6.58 22.69
N TYR A 276 -5.43 -7.27 21.82
CA TYR A 276 -5.13 -7.28 20.39
C TYR A 276 -5.16 -5.87 19.79
N VAL A 277 -6.22 -5.09 20.05
CA VAL A 277 -6.34 -3.71 19.56
C VAL A 277 -5.19 -2.84 20.07
N ALA A 278 -4.80 -2.97 21.33
CA ALA A 278 -3.67 -2.24 21.90
C ALA A 278 -2.35 -2.54 21.16
N VAL A 279 -2.10 -3.81 20.83
CA VAL A 279 -0.93 -4.23 20.02
C VAL A 279 -0.95 -3.55 18.64
N MET A 280 -2.08 -3.64 17.93
CA MET A 280 -2.20 -3.13 16.58
C MET A 280 -2.14 -1.60 16.51
N VAL A 281 -2.75 -0.91 17.46
CA VAL A 281 -2.66 0.56 17.59
C VAL A 281 -1.25 0.99 17.89
N THR A 282 -0.55 0.33 18.81
CA THR A 282 0.84 0.64 19.17
C THR A 282 1.76 0.43 17.96
N ALA A 283 1.63 -0.70 17.28
CA ALA A 283 2.42 -1.00 16.09
C ALA A 283 2.16 0.01 14.96
N SER A 284 0.90 0.41 14.72
CA SER A 284 0.54 1.46 13.77
C SER A 284 1.20 2.78 14.14
N GLY A 285 1.18 3.15 15.42
CA GLY A 285 1.83 4.35 15.94
C GLY A 285 3.34 4.37 15.68
N LEU A 286 4.02 3.27 15.95
CA LEU A 286 5.46 3.14 15.70
C LEU A 286 5.79 3.25 14.20
N CYS A 287 4.99 2.64 13.32
CA CYS A 287 5.15 2.75 11.88
C CYS A 287 4.97 4.20 11.39
N LEU A 288 3.97 4.88 11.88
CA LEU A 288 3.71 6.28 11.52
C LEU A 288 4.79 7.21 12.06
N LEU A 289 5.31 6.97 13.27
CA LEU A 289 6.47 7.71 13.79
C LEU A 289 7.74 7.50 12.96
N ALA A 290 7.92 6.31 12.36
CA ALA A 290 9.00 6.07 11.40
C ALA A 290 8.87 6.99 10.17
N VAL A 291 7.66 7.20 9.65
CA VAL A 291 7.40 8.14 8.55
C VAL A 291 7.66 9.59 8.98
N TYR A 292 7.24 9.99 10.17
CA TYR A 292 7.59 11.31 10.71
C TYR A 292 9.11 11.51 10.79
N ALA A 293 9.85 10.49 11.23
CA ALA A 293 11.31 10.53 11.31
C ALA A 293 11.96 10.64 9.92
N ILE A 294 11.38 9.99 8.88
CA ILE A 294 11.78 10.16 7.47
C ILE A 294 11.66 11.63 7.06
N PHE A 295 10.47 12.23 7.22
CA PHE A 295 10.26 13.62 6.84
C PHE A 295 11.19 14.56 7.60
N ARG A 296 11.36 14.36 8.91
CA ARG A 296 12.26 15.17 9.72
C ARG A 296 13.71 15.12 9.24
N ARG A 297 14.20 13.92 8.86
CA ARG A 297 15.55 13.76 8.31
C ARG A 297 15.75 14.51 7.00
N LEU A 298 14.71 14.55 6.15
CA LEU A 298 14.76 15.20 4.84
C LEU A 298 14.69 16.73 4.92
N VAL A 299 13.80 17.26 5.76
CA VAL A 299 13.58 18.72 5.84
C VAL A 299 14.43 19.40 6.91
N GLY A 300 15.01 18.64 7.83
CA GLY A 300 15.86 19.17 8.90
C GLY A 300 15.12 20.04 9.95
N SER A 301 13.79 19.97 9.98
CA SER A 301 12.94 20.73 10.89
C SER A 301 11.78 19.87 11.36
N SER A 302 11.58 19.78 12.68
CA SER A 302 10.48 19.01 13.28
C SER A 302 9.12 19.60 12.95
N LEU A 303 8.99 20.92 12.82
CA LEU A 303 7.75 21.60 12.47
C LEU A 303 7.39 21.42 10.98
N LEU A 304 8.37 21.51 10.07
CA LEU A 304 8.14 21.23 8.64
C LEU A 304 7.84 19.74 8.42
N ALA A 305 8.48 18.88 9.18
CA ALA A 305 8.16 17.45 9.15
C ALA A 305 6.71 17.19 9.57
N LEU A 306 6.24 17.88 10.62
CA LEU A 306 4.85 17.82 11.05
C LEU A 306 3.89 18.30 9.96
N ALA A 307 4.21 19.38 9.26
CA ALA A 307 3.40 19.91 8.16
C ALA A 307 3.23 18.90 6.99
N LEU A 308 4.19 18.00 6.78
CA LEU A 308 4.07 16.90 5.80
C LEU A 308 3.41 15.66 6.42
N PHE A 309 3.64 15.44 7.71
CA PHE A 309 3.15 14.25 8.41
C PHE A 309 1.65 14.27 8.63
N LEU A 310 1.07 15.43 9.00
CA LEU A 310 -0.37 15.56 9.21
C LEU A 310 -1.18 15.17 7.95
N PRO A 311 -0.91 15.73 6.75
CA PRO A 311 -1.59 15.33 5.54
C PRO A 311 -1.31 13.86 5.16
N PHE A 312 -0.10 13.35 5.44
CA PHE A 312 0.24 11.95 5.20
C PHE A 312 -0.66 11.02 6.01
N VAL A 313 -0.82 11.26 7.31
CA VAL A 313 -1.71 10.46 8.17
C VAL A 313 -3.14 10.59 7.70
N ALA A 314 -3.64 11.81 7.49
CA ALA A 314 -5.00 12.05 7.03
C ALA A 314 -5.30 11.32 5.71
N THR A 315 -4.37 11.37 4.75
CA THR A 315 -4.53 10.74 3.44
C THR A 315 -4.40 9.23 3.51
N GLY A 316 -3.48 8.71 4.34
CA GLY A 316 -3.27 7.27 4.53
C GLY A 316 -4.41 6.56 5.25
N PHE A 317 -5.18 7.30 6.04
CA PHE A 317 -6.40 6.83 6.71
C PHE A 317 -7.66 7.49 6.14
N PHE A 318 -7.61 7.85 4.89
CA PHE A 318 -8.73 8.39 4.16
C PHE A 318 -9.81 7.31 4.04
N THR A 319 -10.59 7.19 5.08
CA THR A 319 -11.70 6.26 5.15
C THR A 319 -12.91 6.92 4.54
N GLU A 320 -13.57 6.18 3.69
CA GLU A 320 -14.91 6.39 3.18
C GLU A 320 -15.48 7.82 3.23
N LEU A 321 -15.45 8.43 2.10
CA LEU A 321 -16.05 9.70 1.80
C LEU A 321 -17.57 9.59 1.67
N GLY A 322 -18.22 9.29 2.74
CA GLY A 322 -19.64 9.50 2.84
C GLY A 322 -19.92 10.18 4.17
N PRO A 323 -20.78 11.18 4.22
CA PRO A 323 -21.20 11.78 5.50
C PRO A 323 -21.90 10.80 6.43
N LEU A 324 -22.05 9.55 6.03
CA LEU A 324 -22.94 8.60 6.69
C LEU A 324 -22.26 7.49 7.51
N ASP A 325 -20.95 7.19 7.34
CA ASP A 325 -20.38 6.02 8.01
C ASP A 325 -18.99 6.14 8.59
N ASN A 326 -18.65 7.28 9.18
CA ASN A 326 -17.52 7.38 10.11
C ASN A 326 -17.68 6.51 11.39
N ARG A 327 -18.67 5.61 11.39
CA ARG A 327 -18.98 4.76 12.55
C ARG A 327 -17.94 3.69 12.81
N TYR A 328 -17.09 3.38 11.83
CA TYR A 328 -16.23 2.19 11.91
C TYR A 328 -14.78 2.49 12.28
N GLY A 329 -14.37 3.73 12.29
CA GLY A 329 -13.03 4.15 12.73
C GLY A 329 -11.87 3.46 12.00
N PRO A 330 -10.63 3.83 12.33
CA PRO A 330 -9.42 3.25 11.73
C PRO A 330 -9.16 1.78 12.06
N SER A 331 -9.90 1.14 12.95
CA SER A 331 -9.73 -0.29 13.27
C SER A 331 -9.93 -1.21 12.06
N ASN A 332 -10.78 -0.83 11.10
CA ASN A 332 -10.87 -1.52 9.82
C ASN A 332 -9.58 -1.48 9.01
N LEU A 333 -8.68 -0.60 9.37
CA LEU A 333 -7.44 -0.36 8.66
C LEU A 333 -6.25 -1.13 9.24
N PHE A 334 -6.43 -1.98 10.27
CA PHE A 334 -5.35 -2.83 10.76
C PHE A 334 -4.80 -3.74 9.66
N SER A 335 -5.63 -4.16 8.72
CA SER A 335 -5.19 -4.86 7.53
C SER A 335 -4.22 -4.04 6.66
N MET A 336 -4.26 -2.71 6.74
CA MET A 336 -3.34 -1.81 6.05
C MET A 336 -2.21 -1.36 6.98
N PHE A 337 -2.54 -0.77 8.13
CA PHE A 337 -1.62 -0.33 9.17
C PHE A 337 -1.90 -1.07 10.48
N PRO A 338 -0.99 -1.88 10.97
CA PRO A 338 0.42 -2.03 10.56
C PRO A 338 0.67 -3.18 9.57
N MET A 339 -0.31 -4.05 9.30
CA MET A 339 -0.07 -5.36 8.68
C MET A 339 0.64 -5.30 7.34
N ARG A 340 0.20 -4.46 6.42
CA ARG A 340 0.77 -4.33 5.06
C ARG A 340 1.84 -3.25 4.98
N TYR A 341 1.61 -2.09 5.57
CA TYR A 341 2.51 -0.94 5.45
C TYR A 341 3.60 -0.87 6.52
N GLY A 342 3.45 -1.58 7.64
CA GLY A 342 4.39 -1.50 8.76
C GLY A 342 5.81 -1.87 8.35
N GLY A 343 6.01 -3.05 7.80
CA GLY A 343 7.30 -3.51 7.30
C GLY A 343 7.91 -2.57 6.25
N PRO A 344 7.19 -2.22 5.17
CA PRO A 344 7.64 -1.27 4.17
C PRO A 344 8.10 0.08 4.73
N TYR A 345 7.35 0.73 5.60
CA TYR A 345 7.77 2.05 6.12
C TYR A 345 8.91 1.98 7.13
N VAL A 346 9.00 0.93 7.92
CA VAL A 346 10.18 0.67 8.76
C VAL A 346 11.41 0.46 7.88
N LEU A 347 11.28 -0.27 6.76
CA LEU A 347 12.36 -0.47 5.80
C LEU A 347 12.79 0.85 5.14
N ALA A 348 11.84 1.70 4.73
CA ALA A 348 12.14 3.04 4.22
C ALA A 348 12.86 3.92 5.26
N TRP A 349 12.45 3.86 6.52
CA TRP A 349 13.13 4.58 7.61
C TRP A 349 14.56 4.07 7.82
N LEU A 350 14.78 2.78 7.82
CA LEU A 350 16.13 2.18 7.91
C LEU A 350 16.99 2.59 6.71
N LEU A 351 16.43 2.60 5.49
CA LEU A 351 17.11 3.10 4.30
C LEU A 351 17.58 4.55 4.49
N VAL A 352 16.70 5.43 4.93
CA VAL A 352 17.02 6.84 5.21
C VAL A 352 18.13 6.99 6.25
N ARG A 353 18.12 6.13 7.25
CA ARG A 353 19.10 6.17 8.34
C ARG A 353 20.50 5.77 7.87
N HIS A 354 20.59 4.86 6.89
CA HIS A 354 21.83 4.20 6.54
C HIS A 354 22.39 4.52 5.14
N VAL A 355 21.59 5.03 4.20
CA VAL A 355 21.99 5.21 2.79
C VAL A 355 23.22 6.10 2.60
N ASP A 356 23.43 7.12 3.45
CA ASP A 356 24.55 8.03 3.35
C ASP A 356 25.90 7.34 3.68
N ARG A 357 25.89 6.34 4.57
CA ARG A 357 27.06 5.60 5.04
C ARG A 357 26.74 4.11 5.22
N LEU A 358 26.28 3.49 4.15
CA LEU A 358 25.87 2.09 4.17
C LEU A 358 27.05 1.14 4.40
N ARG A 359 27.07 0.49 5.57
CA ARG A 359 28.00 -0.57 5.92
C ARG A 359 27.42 -1.95 5.55
N PRO A 360 28.26 -3.00 5.35
CA PRO A 360 27.76 -4.34 5.02
C PRO A 360 26.68 -4.88 5.96
N ARG A 361 26.90 -4.76 7.27
CA ARG A 361 25.94 -5.20 8.29
C ARG A 361 24.59 -4.45 8.19
N GLN A 362 24.62 -3.18 7.79
CA GLN A 362 23.41 -2.37 7.62
C GLN A 362 22.67 -2.73 6.33
N ALA A 363 23.39 -3.09 5.29
CA ALA A 363 22.80 -3.62 4.05
C ALA A 363 22.11 -4.97 4.33
N ALA A 364 22.79 -5.88 5.05
CA ALA A 364 22.20 -7.14 5.46
C ALA A 364 20.93 -6.95 6.30
N LEU A 365 20.94 -6.01 7.27
CA LEU A 365 19.76 -5.67 8.07
C LEU A 365 18.60 -5.13 7.20
N LEU A 366 18.89 -4.25 6.24
CA LEU A 366 17.86 -3.73 5.31
C LEU A 366 17.19 -4.88 4.54
N PHE A 367 17.97 -5.80 4.00
CA PHE A 367 17.42 -6.92 3.24
C PHE A 367 16.80 -8.00 4.12
N LEU A 368 17.24 -8.16 5.36
CA LEU A 368 16.57 -9.00 6.34
C LEU A 368 15.17 -8.46 6.66
N VAL A 369 15.06 -7.17 6.99
CA VAL A 369 13.76 -6.53 7.25
C VAL A 369 12.89 -6.53 5.99
N GLY A 370 13.49 -6.30 4.82
CA GLY A 370 12.79 -6.41 3.53
C GLY A 370 12.27 -7.81 3.25
N GLY A 371 13.07 -8.85 3.56
CA GLY A 371 12.68 -10.26 3.45
C GLY A 371 11.56 -10.62 4.42
N LEU A 372 11.61 -10.14 5.68
CA LEU A 372 10.51 -10.32 6.64
C LEU A 372 9.23 -9.62 6.17
N ALA A 373 9.33 -8.40 5.60
CA ALA A 373 8.18 -7.72 5.02
C ALA A 373 7.57 -8.49 3.84
N LEU A 374 8.41 -9.09 2.98
CA LEU A 374 7.98 -9.94 1.86
C LEU A 374 7.28 -11.20 2.37
N LEU A 375 7.88 -11.91 3.33
CA LEU A 375 7.29 -13.13 3.91
C LEU A 375 6.05 -12.83 4.76
N ASN A 376 5.92 -11.60 5.28
CA ASN A 376 4.70 -11.19 5.96
C ASN A 376 3.53 -10.96 4.99
N ASN A 377 3.77 -10.22 3.92
CA ASN A 377 2.73 -9.91 2.91
C ASN A 377 3.40 -9.66 1.56
N PRO A 378 3.26 -10.55 0.57
CA PRO A 378 3.92 -10.39 -0.73
C PRO A 378 3.44 -9.18 -1.53
N ASP A 379 2.16 -8.78 -1.44
CA ASP A 379 1.59 -7.68 -2.24
C ASP A 379 2.27 -6.33 -1.95
N PHE A 380 2.73 -6.11 -0.72
CA PHE A 380 3.40 -4.89 -0.29
C PHE A 380 4.88 -5.10 0.05
N GLY A 381 5.23 -6.26 0.57
CA GLY A 381 6.61 -6.57 0.95
C GLY A 381 7.53 -6.78 -0.24
N MET A 382 7.07 -7.48 -1.29
CA MET A 382 7.86 -7.65 -2.52
C MET A 382 8.15 -6.32 -3.22
N PRO A 383 7.16 -5.42 -3.43
CA PRO A 383 7.44 -4.07 -3.91
C PRO A 383 8.42 -3.29 -3.04
N ALA A 384 8.32 -3.37 -1.71
CA ALA A 384 9.22 -2.67 -0.80
C ALA A 384 10.67 -3.22 -0.87
N PHE A 385 10.81 -4.53 -1.00
CA PHE A 385 12.10 -5.19 -1.21
C PHE A 385 12.74 -4.75 -2.52
N ALA A 386 12.00 -4.81 -3.63
CA ALA A 386 12.45 -4.33 -4.93
C ALA A 386 12.78 -2.83 -4.93
N ALA A 387 11.96 -2.01 -4.28
CA ALA A 387 12.19 -0.59 -4.11
C ALA A 387 13.51 -0.30 -3.38
N THR A 388 13.86 -1.11 -2.37
CA THR A 388 15.12 -0.98 -1.63
C THR A 388 16.31 -1.33 -2.51
N LEU A 389 16.21 -2.38 -3.33
CA LEU A 389 17.23 -2.71 -4.33
C LEU A 389 17.46 -1.55 -5.31
N VAL A 390 16.39 -1.02 -5.89
CA VAL A 390 16.47 0.09 -6.84
C VAL A 390 17.04 1.35 -6.19
N ALA A 391 16.58 1.71 -4.99
CA ALA A 391 17.06 2.88 -4.26
C ALA A 391 18.57 2.80 -3.99
N LEU A 392 19.07 1.64 -3.58
CA LEU A 392 20.49 1.41 -3.36
C LEU A 392 21.27 1.39 -4.68
N LEU A 393 20.71 0.80 -5.73
CA LEU A 393 21.31 0.80 -7.06
C LEU A 393 21.50 2.22 -7.62
N TRP A 394 20.53 3.12 -7.42
CA TRP A 394 20.58 4.53 -7.87
C TRP A 394 21.55 5.40 -7.07
N THR A 395 21.82 5.05 -5.83
CA THR A 395 22.64 5.88 -4.93
C THR A 395 24.06 5.38 -4.70
N ASP A 396 24.36 4.14 -5.04
CA ASP A 396 25.72 3.59 -4.95
C ASP A 396 26.61 4.15 -6.06
N ARG A 397 27.81 4.62 -5.72
CA ARG A 397 28.81 5.20 -6.64
C ARG A 397 29.81 4.21 -7.21
N ARG A 398 29.73 2.94 -6.85
CA ARG A 398 30.61 1.90 -7.35
C ARG A 398 30.39 1.62 -8.84
N PRO A 399 31.35 1.00 -9.54
CA PRO A 399 31.13 0.47 -10.87
C PRO A 399 29.91 -0.48 -10.87
N TRP A 400 29.09 -0.41 -11.92
CA TRP A 400 27.78 -1.06 -11.95
C TRP A 400 27.82 -2.58 -11.67
N ARG A 401 28.84 -3.29 -12.22
CA ARG A 401 28.99 -4.75 -11.98
C ARG A 401 29.23 -5.09 -10.52
N ALA A 402 30.15 -4.36 -9.86
CA ALA A 402 30.43 -4.54 -8.43
C ALA A 402 29.24 -4.17 -7.56
N ARG A 403 28.45 -3.16 -7.97
CA ARG A 403 27.25 -2.72 -7.31
C ARG A 403 26.17 -3.80 -7.37
N VAL A 404 25.84 -4.29 -8.57
CA VAL A 404 24.81 -5.32 -8.78
C VAL A 404 25.19 -6.61 -8.05
N GLY A 405 26.41 -7.12 -8.22
CA GLY A 405 26.84 -8.37 -7.59
C GLY A 405 26.77 -8.32 -6.07
N ARG A 406 27.18 -7.18 -5.47
CA ARG A 406 27.07 -7.01 -4.03
C ARG A 406 25.63 -6.92 -3.54
N LEU A 407 24.81 -6.10 -4.19
CA LEU A 407 23.40 -5.96 -3.80
C LEU A 407 22.64 -7.27 -3.94
N ALA A 408 22.94 -8.06 -4.97
CA ALA A 408 22.37 -9.39 -5.14
C ALA A 408 22.76 -10.32 -3.99
N LEU A 409 24.04 -10.29 -3.57
CA LEU A 409 24.50 -11.08 -2.43
C LEU A 409 23.85 -10.62 -1.12
N ASP A 410 23.86 -9.31 -0.83
CA ASP A 410 23.25 -8.76 0.39
C ASP A 410 21.75 -9.07 0.44
N ALA A 411 21.04 -9.00 -0.70
CA ALA A 411 19.63 -9.35 -0.84
C ALA A 411 19.37 -10.85 -0.61
N ALA A 412 20.18 -11.71 -1.22
CA ALA A 412 20.07 -13.16 -1.02
C ALA A 412 20.30 -13.55 0.44
N LEU A 413 21.36 -13.01 1.08
CA LEU A 413 21.65 -13.28 2.49
C LEU A 413 20.54 -12.75 3.41
N GLY A 414 20.01 -11.57 3.14
CA GLY A 414 18.89 -11.01 3.91
C GLY A 414 17.62 -11.84 3.78
N LEU A 415 17.29 -12.29 2.56
CA LEU A 415 16.12 -13.13 2.31
C LEU A 415 16.27 -14.52 2.95
N LEU A 416 17.45 -15.15 2.83
CA LEU A 416 17.74 -16.41 3.50
C LEU A 416 17.65 -16.28 5.02
N GLY A 417 18.18 -15.18 5.59
CA GLY A 417 18.05 -14.88 7.02
C GLY A 417 16.58 -14.71 7.45
N ALA A 418 15.76 -14.02 6.66
CA ALA A 418 14.34 -13.87 6.92
C ALA A 418 13.61 -15.22 6.86
N LEU A 419 13.92 -16.05 5.85
CA LEU A 419 13.36 -17.38 5.73
C LEU A 419 13.75 -18.28 6.91
N ALA A 420 15.01 -18.24 7.33
CA ALA A 420 15.48 -18.98 8.49
C ALA A 420 14.75 -18.57 9.79
N LEU A 421 14.51 -17.26 9.99
CA LEU A 421 13.75 -16.76 11.15
C LEU A 421 12.30 -17.21 11.13
N VAL A 422 11.65 -17.14 9.97
CA VAL A 422 10.25 -17.59 9.81
C VAL A 422 10.16 -19.10 9.99
N SER A 423 11.12 -19.88 9.43
CA SER A 423 11.17 -21.33 9.62
C SER A 423 11.38 -21.71 11.09
N LEU A 424 12.26 -21.01 11.79
CA LEU A 424 12.44 -21.21 13.22
C LEU A 424 11.14 -20.93 13.99
N LEU A 425 10.44 -19.84 13.66
CA LEU A 425 9.20 -19.47 14.30
C LEU A 425 8.10 -20.52 14.09
N THR A 426 7.93 -21.01 12.86
CA THR A 426 6.94 -22.06 12.56
C THR A 426 7.28 -23.39 13.21
N VAL A 427 8.56 -23.77 13.26
CA VAL A 427 9.01 -24.99 13.96
C VAL A 427 8.75 -24.89 15.46
N VAL A 428 8.98 -23.72 16.07
CA VAL A 428 8.74 -23.53 17.52
C VAL A 428 7.25 -23.59 17.85
N VAL A 429 6.37 -23.05 17.00
CA VAL A 429 4.92 -22.98 17.27
C VAL A 429 4.20 -24.24 16.85
N ALA A 430 4.45 -24.75 15.64
CA ALA A 430 3.72 -25.88 15.05
C ALA A 430 4.56 -27.13 14.77
N GLY A 431 5.86 -27.13 15.09
CA GLY A 431 6.74 -28.29 14.87
C GLY A 431 7.07 -28.56 13.40
N ALA A 432 6.73 -27.67 12.46
CA ALA A 432 6.88 -27.89 11.03
C ALA A 432 7.50 -26.69 10.29
N LEU A 433 8.08 -26.95 9.12
CA LEU A 433 8.59 -25.91 8.22
C LEU A 433 7.45 -25.20 7.48
N PRO A 434 7.62 -23.93 7.08
CA PRO A 434 6.58 -23.15 6.40
C PRO A 434 6.33 -23.64 4.96
N HIS A 435 5.09 -23.75 4.57
CA HIS A 435 4.65 -23.96 3.18
C HIS A 435 4.61 -22.60 2.46
N LEU A 436 5.66 -22.26 1.72
CA LEU A 436 5.77 -20.95 1.06
C LEU A 436 4.69 -20.70 -0.01
N SER A 437 4.07 -21.75 -0.54
CA SER A 437 2.92 -21.65 -1.45
C SER A 437 1.74 -20.91 -0.80
N TYR A 438 1.57 -21.01 0.51
CA TYR A 438 0.49 -20.35 1.26
C TYR A 438 0.57 -18.82 1.22
N LEU A 439 1.77 -18.26 0.96
CA LEU A 439 1.94 -16.81 0.72
C LEU A 439 1.14 -16.31 -0.49
N PHE A 440 0.92 -17.16 -1.47
CA PHE A 440 0.32 -16.80 -2.76
C PHE A 440 -1.14 -17.24 -2.90
N THR A 441 -1.74 -17.89 -1.91
CA THR A 441 -3.13 -18.36 -1.95
C THR A 441 -4.09 -17.21 -2.25
N PHE A 442 -4.09 -16.16 -1.44
CA PHE A 442 -4.98 -15.02 -1.65
C PHE A 442 -4.59 -14.14 -2.85
N PRO A 443 -3.30 -13.81 -3.11
CA PRO A 443 -2.92 -13.17 -4.36
C PRO A 443 -3.38 -13.92 -5.62
N ARG A 444 -3.33 -15.26 -5.61
CA ARG A 444 -3.83 -16.09 -6.72
C ARG A 444 -5.35 -15.99 -6.86
N LEU A 445 -6.10 -16.12 -5.77
CA LEU A 445 -7.56 -16.10 -5.78
C LEU A 445 -8.12 -14.71 -6.14
N TRP A 446 -7.61 -13.67 -5.48
CA TRP A 446 -8.13 -12.31 -5.63
C TRP A 446 -7.49 -11.55 -6.79
N GLY A 447 -6.20 -11.71 -7.00
CA GLY A 447 -5.47 -11.01 -8.06
C GLY A 447 -5.60 -11.65 -9.43
N VAL A 448 -5.40 -12.97 -9.54
CA VAL A 448 -5.45 -13.70 -10.81
C VAL A 448 -6.83 -14.33 -11.04
N GLY A 449 -7.43 -14.90 -10.00
CA GLY A 449 -8.74 -15.55 -10.04
C GLY A 449 -9.91 -14.57 -10.19
N GLY A 450 -9.72 -13.30 -9.93
CA GLY A 450 -10.72 -12.26 -10.15
C GLY A 450 -11.90 -12.31 -9.18
N VAL A 451 -11.67 -12.79 -7.95
CA VAL A 451 -12.73 -12.83 -6.92
C VAL A 451 -13.08 -11.39 -6.50
N THR A 452 -14.33 -11.00 -6.61
CA THR A 452 -14.88 -9.64 -6.34
C THR A 452 -14.17 -8.52 -7.10
N MET A 453 -13.69 -8.83 -8.30
CA MET A 453 -13.03 -7.85 -9.17
C MET A 453 -14.04 -6.90 -9.79
N LEU A 454 -13.68 -5.62 -9.86
CA LEU A 454 -14.40 -4.62 -10.66
C LEU A 454 -13.51 -4.21 -11.83
N PRO A 455 -14.08 -3.95 -13.02
CA PRO A 455 -13.33 -3.47 -14.17
C PRO A 455 -12.55 -2.19 -13.85
N MET A 456 -11.27 -2.16 -14.20
CA MET A 456 -10.44 -0.97 -14.01
C MET A 456 -10.89 0.12 -14.98
N PRO A 457 -11.28 1.30 -14.49
CA PRO A 457 -11.72 2.37 -15.38
C PRO A 457 -10.56 2.82 -16.28
N THR A 458 -10.86 3.11 -17.55
CA THR A 458 -9.86 3.63 -18.50
C THR A 458 -9.32 4.99 -18.06
N LEU A 459 -10.18 5.84 -17.52
CA LEU A 459 -9.83 7.16 -16.98
C LEU A 459 -10.34 7.27 -15.54
N GLY A 460 -9.46 7.60 -14.60
CA GLY A 460 -9.82 7.77 -13.22
C GLY A 460 -8.64 8.26 -12.36
N PHE A 461 -8.88 8.44 -11.09
CA PHE A 461 -7.90 9.02 -10.16
C PHE A 461 -6.65 8.15 -9.98
N HIS A 462 -6.71 6.84 -10.28
CA HIS A 462 -5.54 5.95 -10.27
C HIS A 462 -4.42 6.44 -11.18
N LEU A 463 -4.75 7.09 -12.32
CA LEU A 463 -3.74 7.67 -13.22
C LEU A 463 -2.95 8.82 -12.58
N VAL A 464 -3.56 9.56 -11.65
CA VAL A 464 -2.86 10.59 -10.87
C VAL A 464 -1.83 9.97 -9.94
N LEU A 465 -2.17 8.84 -9.31
CA LEU A 465 -1.23 8.09 -8.46
C LEU A 465 -0.04 7.58 -9.30
N TYR A 466 -0.34 6.90 -10.41
CA TYR A 466 0.69 6.34 -11.30
C TYR A 466 1.62 7.41 -11.87
N ALA A 467 1.05 8.54 -12.30
CA ALA A 467 1.84 9.68 -12.77
C ALA A 467 2.74 10.26 -11.67
N THR A 468 2.27 10.30 -10.42
CA THR A 468 3.07 10.75 -9.28
C THR A 468 4.25 9.81 -9.02
N PHE A 469 4.02 8.49 -9.03
CA PHE A 469 5.07 7.50 -8.87
C PHE A 469 6.09 7.57 -10.03
N ALA A 470 5.61 7.68 -11.26
CA ALA A 470 6.45 7.86 -12.43
C ALA A 470 7.32 9.13 -12.33
N ALA A 471 6.72 10.26 -11.94
CA ALA A 471 7.44 11.52 -11.73
C ALA A 471 8.52 11.40 -10.65
N ALA A 472 8.24 10.68 -9.56
CA ALA A 472 9.21 10.43 -8.49
C ALA A 472 10.40 9.59 -9.00
N LEU A 473 10.16 8.56 -9.84
CA LEU A 473 11.23 7.75 -10.44
C LEU A 473 12.10 8.57 -11.40
N VAL A 474 11.47 9.36 -12.27
CA VAL A 474 12.17 10.27 -13.19
C VAL A 474 12.99 11.30 -12.40
N ALA A 475 12.41 11.90 -11.37
CA ALA A 475 13.13 12.85 -10.50
C ALA A 475 14.33 12.19 -9.81
N ALA A 476 14.19 10.96 -9.32
CA ALA A 476 15.29 10.18 -8.74
C ALA A 476 16.41 9.95 -9.77
N THR A 477 16.03 9.55 -11.00
CA THR A 477 16.97 9.28 -12.10
C THR A 477 17.74 10.54 -12.50
N VAL A 478 17.05 11.66 -12.72
CA VAL A 478 17.66 12.95 -13.06
C VAL A 478 18.63 13.39 -11.96
N ARG A 479 18.24 13.26 -10.69
CA ARG A 479 19.10 13.62 -9.54
C ARG A 479 20.33 12.70 -9.43
N ALA A 480 20.17 11.41 -9.66
CA ALA A 480 21.28 10.46 -9.65
C ALA A 480 22.29 10.78 -10.77
N LEU A 481 21.80 11.11 -11.98
CA LEU A 481 22.62 11.50 -13.12
C LEU A 481 23.34 12.84 -12.91
N ALA A 482 22.69 13.79 -12.25
CA ALA A 482 23.27 15.08 -11.90
C ALA A 482 24.31 15.00 -10.76
N GLY A 483 24.51 13.83 -10.18
CA GLY A 483 25.41 13.66 -9.03
C GLY A 483 24.95 14.39 -7.77
N ALA A 484 23.65 14.58 -7.60
CA ALA A 484 23.07 15.36 -6.51
C ALA A 484 23.60 14.93 -5.13
N GLU A 485 24.01 15.89 -4.31
CA GLU A 485 24.63 15.67 -3.00
C GLU A 485 23.74 14.90 -2.01
N GLN A 486 22.42 15.09 -2.10
CA GLN A 486 21.46 14.51 -1.17
C GLN A 486 21.05 13.10 -1.59
N ARG A 487 21.87 12.10 -1.29
CA ARG A 487 21.61 10.69 -1.58
C ARG A 487 20.30 10.20 -0.96
N THR A 488 20.00 10.60 0.29
CA THR A 488 18.81 10.22 1.00
C THR A 488 17.52 10.58 0.26
N LEU A 489 17.41 11.80 -0.28
CA LEU A 489 16.23 12.21 -1.05
C LEU A 489 16.12 11.45 -2.38
N THR A 490 17.27 11.23 -3.08
CA THR A 490 17.30 10.45 -4.32
C THR A 490 16.89 8.99 -4.07
N ALA A 491 17.40 8.38 -3.01
CA ALA A 491 17.04 7.02 -2.61
C ALA A 491 15.53 6.89 -2.33
N LEU A 492 14.98 7.82 -1.56
CA LEU A 492 13.55 7.79 -1.21
C LEU A 492 12.63 8.06 -2.39
N LEU A 493 12.99 8.96 -3.31
CA LEU A 493 12.24 9.16 -4.54
C LEU A 493 12.19 7.88 -5.37
N ALA A 494 13.32 7.18 -5.54
CA ALA A 494 13.36 5.90 -6.23
C ALA A 494 12.57 4.84 -5.47
N TRP A 495 12.75 4.77 -4.14
CA TRP A 495 12.05 3.81 -3.28
C TRP A 495 10.53 4.00 -3.33
N SER A 496 10.04 5.22 -3.11
CA SER A 496 8.61 5.50 -3.07
C SER A 496 7.93 5.28 -4.42
N ALA A 497 8.64 5.57 -5.51
CA ALA A 497 8.16 5.32 -6.88
C ALA A 497 7.97 3.82 -7.15
N VAL A 498 9.02 3.02 -6.92
CA VAL A 498 8.99 1.57 -7.18
C VAL A 498 8.03 0.87 -6.22
N PHE A 499 8.03 1.27 -4.95
CA PHE A 499 7.08 0.75 -3.97
C PHE A 499 5.63 1.06 -4.37
N GLY A 500 5.33 2.32 -4.71
CA GLY A 500 3.97 2.73 -5.08
C GLY A 500 3.48 2.06 -6.36
N LEU A 501 4.33 1.98 -7.39
CA LEU A 501 4.00 1.27 -8.63
C LEU A 501 3.78 -0.23 -8.38
N GLY A 502 4.67 -0.89 -7.63
CA GLY A 502 4.54 -2.31 -7.33
C GLY A 502 3.33 -2.62 -6.46
N ALA A 503 3.09 -1.86 -5.39
CA ALA A 503 1.92 -2.01 -4.53
C ALA A 503 0.59 -1.74 -5.27
N SER A 504 0.64 -1.02 -6.40
CA SER A 504 -0.55 -0.79 -7.24
C SER A 504 -1.10 -2.07 -7.87
N SER A 505 -0.34 -3.18 -7.88
CA SER A 505 -0.85 -4.50 -8.24
C SER A 505 -2.09 -4.89 -7.43
N TYR A 506 -2.13 -4.47 -6.16
CA TYR A 506 -3.27 -4.71 -5.28
C TYR A 506 -4.56 -4.03 -5.77
N PHE A 507 -4.46 -2.83 -6.38
CA PHE A 507 -5.61 -2.17 -7.01
C PHE A 507 -6.02 -2.86 -8.31
N VAL A 508 -5.07 -3.28 -9.14
CA VAL A 508 -5.35 -3.97 -10.40
C VAL A 508 -6.09 -5.28 -10.17
N GLY A 509 -5.70 -6.05 -9.15
CA GLY A 509 -6.39 -7.29 -8.79
C GLY A 509 -7.83 -7.09 -8.32
N ARG A 510 -8.22 -5.85 -7.96
CA ARG A 510 -9.57 -5.52 -7.49
C ARG A 510 -9.82 -4.03 -7.65
N SER A 511 -10.10 -3.56 -8.84
CA SER A 511 -10.19 -2.12 -9.18
C SER A 511 -11.34 -1.36 -8.49
N HIS A 512 -11.66 -1.78 -7.25
CA HIS A 512 -12.63 -1.13 -6.39
C HIS A 512 -12.09 0.21 -5.86
N PRO A 513 -12.89 1.28 -5.84
CA PRO A 513 -12.43 2.60 -5.41
C PRO A 513 -11.86 2.64 -3.98
N GLU A 514 -12.35 1.79 -3.07
CA GLU A 514 -11.79 1.66 -1.71
C GLU A 514 -10.39 1.04 -1.72
N VAL A 515 -10.13 0.13 -2.65
CA VAL A 515 -8.80 -0.46 -2.81
C VAL A 515 -7.80 0.58 -3.33
N LEU A 516 -8.24 1.54 -4.15
CA LEU A 516 -7.40 2.67 -4.56
C LEU A 516 -7.00 3.55 -3.36
N ILE A 517 -7.91 3.76 -2.40
CA ILE A 517 -7.62 4.51 -1.17
C ILE A 517 -6.47 3.86 -0.38
N SER A 518 -6.36 2.55 -0.42
CA SER A 518 -5.26 1.84 0.24
C SER A 518 -3.88 2.27 -0.26
N LEU A 519 -3.75 2.80 -1.48
CA LEU A 519 -2.51 3.32 -2.06
C LEU A 519 -2.23 4.79 -1.72
N PHE A 520 -3.15 5.49 -1.07
CA PHE A 520 -3.02 6.92 -0.82
C PHE A 520 -1.84 7.27 0.09
N SER A 521 -1.47 6.40 1.04
CA SER A 521 -0.28 6.64 1.87
C SER A 521 1.02 6.57 1.04
N ALA A 522 1.14 5.61 0.11
CA ALA A 522 2.28 5.52 -0.79
C ALA A 522 2.32 6.71 -1.76
N TRP A 523 1.16 7.11 -2.29
CA TRP A 523 1.00 8.31 -3.12
C TRP A 523 1.44 9.57 -2.38
N MET A 524 0.96 9.78 -1.15
CA MET A 524 1.31 10.94 -0.35
C MET A 524 2.79 10.99 0.02
N LEU A 525 3.43 9.83 0.26
CA LEU A 525 4.88 9.79 0.47
C LEU A 525 5.62 10.31 -0.77
N SER A 526 5.33 9.77 -1.95
CA SER A 526 5.94 10.19 -3.22
C SER A 526 5.67 11.67 -3.51
N LEU A 527 4.45 12.13 -3.30
CA LEU A 527 4.03 13.53 -3.48
C LEU A 527 4.77 14.47 -2.53
N SER A 528 4.93 14.09 -1.26
CA SER A 528 5.71 14.86 -0.27
C SER A 528 7.18 15.00 -0.68
N LEU A 529 7.78 13.92 -1.20
CA LEU A 529 9.17 13.94 -1.66
C LEU A 529 9.33 14.85 -2.89
N LEU A 530 8.42 14.78 -3.86
CA LEU A 530 8.37 15.70 -5.00
C LEU A 530 8.14 17.14 -4.53
N GLY A 531 7.27 17.36 -3.55
CA GLY A 531 7.04 18.66 -2.93
C GLY A 531 8.31 19.26 -2.33
N ILE A 532 9.11 18.45 -1.63
CA ILE A 532 10.41 18.90 -1.11
C ILE A 532 11.34 19.35 -2.25
N VAL A 533 11.37 18.62 -3.38
CA VAL A 533 12.15 19.00 -4.56
C VAL A 533 11.67 20.33 -5.13
N VAL A 534 10.35 20.45 -5.34
CA VAL A 534 9.71 21.66 -5.92
C VAL A 534 9.94 22.87 -5.03
N VAL A 535 9.66 22.78 -3.74
CA VAL A 535 9.82 23.91 -2.80
C VAL A 535 11.27 24.38 -2.76
N ARG A 536 12.25 23.46 -2.75
CA ARG A 536 13.67 23.83 -2.81
C ARG A 536 14.06 24.47 -4.12
N ALA A 537 13.54 23.99 -5.25
CA ALA A 537 13.79 24.57 -6.55
C ALA A 537 13.25 26.00 -6.69
N LEU A 538 12.04 26.25 -6.17
CA LEU A 538 11.40 27.55 -6.19
C LEU A 538 12.05 28.53 -5.19
N ALA A 539 12.37 28.07 -3.98
CA ALA A 539 13.03 28.89 -2.97
C ALA A 539 14.46 29.30 -3.37
N GLY A 540 15.18 28.43 -4.08
CA GLY A 540 16.54 28.73 -4.57
C GLY A 540 16.58 29.67 -5.77
N ARG A 541 15.45 29.97 -6.40
CA ARG A 541 15.34 30.82 -7.62
C ARG A 541 14.20 31.83 -7.46
N ALA A 542 14.30 32.66 -6.43
CA ALA A 542 13.30 33.68 -6.15
C ALA A 542 12.98 34.54 -7.38
N GLY A 543 11.68 34.72 -7.68
CA GLY A 543 11.21 35.46 -8.85
C GLY A 543 10.98 34.61 -10.12
N ARG A 544 11.46 33.38 -10.19
CA ARG A 544 11.15 32.47 -11.31
C ARG A 544 9.64 32.12 -11.32
N ARG A 545 9.08 32.03 -12.52
CA ARG A 545 7.73 31.45 -12.70
C ARG A 545 7.80 29.94 -12.48
N PRO A 546 6.88 29.36 -11.66
CA PRO A 546 6.85 27.91 -11.51
C PRO A 546 6.44 27.24 -12.80
N ALA A 547 7.00 26.06 -13.06
CA ALA A 547 6.60 25.22 -14.15
C ALA A 547 5.23 24.57 -13.87
N VAL A 548 4.51 24.17 -14.91
CA VAL A 548 3.19 23.51 -14.77
C VAL A 548 3.28 22.26 -13.89
N ALA A 549 4.33 21.46 -14.03
CA ALA A 549 4.56 20.30 -13.18
C ALA A 549 4.76 20.63 -11.70
N GLU A 550 5.44 21.76 -11.41
CA GLU A 550 5.64 22.24 -10.04
C GLU A 550 4.29 22.67 -9.43
N ILE A 551 3.43 23.31 -10.22
CA ILE A 551 2.05 23.66 -9.82
C ILE A 551 1.23 22.40 -9.56
N ALA A 552 1.31 21.38 -10.40
CA ALA A 552 0.59 20.12 -10.24
C ALA A 552 0.99 19.39 -8.93
N VAL A 553 2.27 19.38 -8.58
CA VAL A 553 2.75 18.82 -7.31
C VAL A 553 2.20 19.61 -6.12
N LEU A 554 2.22 20.96 -6.19
CA LEU A 554 1.67 21.81 -5.13
C LEU A 554 0.15 21.61 -4.98
N LEU A 555 -0.58 21.43 -6.10
CA LEU A 555 -2.02 21.13 -6.08
C LEU A 555 -2.30 19.77 -5.41
N GLY A 556 -1.52 18.75 -5.72
CA GLY A 556 -1.62 17.45 -5.05
C GLY A 556 -1.40 17.56 -3.54
N LEU A 557 -0.38 18.32 -3.10
CA LEU A 557 -0.15 18.59 -1.68
C LEU A 557 -1.30 19.37 -1.03
N ALA A 558 -1.87 20.34 -1.73
CA ALA A 558 -3.03 21.08 -1.25
C ALA A 558 -4.26 20.19 -1.10
N LEU A 559 -4.49 19.27 -2.03
CA LEU A 559 -5.55 18.23 -1.91
C LEU A 559 -5.33 17.35 -0.68
N ALA A 560 -4.09 16.92 -0.43
CA ALA A 560 -3.75 16.15 0.76
C ALA A 560 -3.98 16.96 2.07
N VAL A 561 -3.71 18.26 2.06
CA VAL A 561 -4.05 19.14 3.19
C VAL A 561 -5.57 19.23 3.38
N CYS A 562 -6.33 19.32 2.30
CA CYS A 562 -7.80 19.33 2.37
C CYS A 562 -8.37 18.03 2.95
N SER A 563 -7.67 16.90 2.83
CA SER A 563 -8.08 15.62 3.45
C SER A 563 -8.18 15.73 4.98
N LEU A 564 -7.43 16.65 5.62
CA LEU A 564 -7.53 16.87 7.06
C LEU A 564 -8.94 17.30 7.51
N ALA A 565 -9.65 18.05 6.66
CA ALA A 565 -11.03 18.48 6.96
C ALA A 565 -12.06 17.34 6.87
N GLN A 566 -11.68 16.22 6.26
CA GLN A 566 -12.57 15.08 6.05
C GLN A 566 -12.34 13.96 7.09
N THR A 567 -11.37 14.17 7.99
CA THR A 567 -11.04 13.17 9.01
C THR A 567 -12.04 13.22 10.17
N PRO A 568 -12.42 12.03 10.71
CA PRO A 568 -13.30 11.99 11.88
C PRO A 568 -12.66 12.73 13.06
N THR A 569 -13.48 13.47 13.78
CA THR A 569 -12.99 14.15 14.99
C THR A 569 -12.72 13.12 16.10
N PRO A 570 -11.62 13.19 16.83
CA PRO A 570 -11.35 12.29 17.96
C PRO A 570 -12.48 12.27 18.98
N TRP A 571 -13.17 13.39 19.14
CA TRP A 571 -14.26 13.56 20.11
C TRP A 571 -15.47 12.69 19.82
N SER A 572 -15.87 12.52 18.57
CA SER A 572 -16.98 11.65 18.20
C SER A 572 -16.66 10.18 18.48
N GLN A 573 -15.41 9.80 18.40
CA GLN A 573 -14.97 8.44 18.72
C GLN A 573 -14.85 8.20 20.23
N LEU A 574 -14.31 9.17 20.97
CA LEU A 574 -14.27 9.13 22.44
C LEU A 574 -15.68 9.03 23.01
N ASP A 575 -16.64 9.80 22.50
CA ASP A 575 -18.03 9.72 22.90
C ASP A 575 -18.62 8.33 22.66
N ARG A 576 -18.33 7.71 21.53
CA ARG A 576 -18.75 6.35 21.21
C ARG A 576 -18.11 5.29 22.13
N ILE A 577 -16.81 5.43 22.42
CA ILE A 577 -16.12 4.52 23.36
C ILE A 577 -16.71 4.69 24.76
N TRP A 578 -16.98 5.93 25.18
CA TRP A 578 -17.47 6.25 26.52
C TRP A 578 -18.92 5.83 26.76
N ARG A 579 -19.80 6.05 25.78
CA ARG A 579 -21.23 5.71 25.91
C ARG A 579 -21.55 4.25 25.62
N GLY A 580 -20.58 3.51 25.08
CA GLY A 580 -20.83 2.20 24.52
C GLY A 580 -21.61 2.29 23.20
N GLY A 581 -21.49 1.26 22.38
CA GLY A 581 -22.32 1.13 21.17
C GLY A 581 -23.78 0.81 21.54
N PRO A 582 -24.73 1.02 20.62
CA PRO A 582 -26.10 0.57 20.81
C PRO A 582 -26.11 -0.94 21.11
N PRO A 583 -27.04 -1.42 21.92
CA PRO A 583 -27.13 -2.83 22.27
C PRO A 583 -27.23 -3.67 20.99
N ASN A 584 -26.45 -4.74 20.94
CA ASN A 584 -26.38 -5.64 19.79
C ASN A 584 -27.77 -6.20 19.47
N SER A 585 -28.02 -6.46 18.17
CA SER A 585 -29.20 -7.25 17.82
C SER A 585 -29.13 -8.61 18.53
N PRO A 586 -30.26 -9.17 18.92
CA PRO A 586 -30.32 -10.50 19.59
C PRO A 586 -29.58 -11.59 18.81
N ILE A 587 -29.59 -11.52 17.48
CA ILE A 587 -28.89 -12.45 16.57
C ILE A 587 -27.35 -12.47 16.82
N GLN A 588 -26.80 -11.37 17.29
CA GLN A 588 -25.33 -11.20 17.43
C GLN A 588 -24.82 -11.64 18.81
N ARG A 589 -25.62 -11.54 19.86
CA ARG A 589 -25.22 -11.88 21.23
C ARG A 589 -25.20 -13.37 21.52
N PHE A 590 -26.11 -14.14 20.91
CA PHE A 590 -26.39 -15.49 21.36
C PHE A 590 -26.07 -16.57 20.31
N GLY A 591 -25.70 -16.18 19.09
CA GLY A 591 -25.72 -17.15 18.02
C GLY A 591 -24.55 -18.12 18.06
N ALA A 592 -23.35 -17.63 17.68
CA ALA A 592 -22.24 -18.51 17.30
C ALA A 592 -21.69 -19.30 18.48
N ARG A 593 -21.23 -18.64 19.54
CA ARG A 593 -20.60 -19.31 20.69
C ARG A 593 -21.53 -20.28 21.37
N ASN A 594 -22.80 -19.87 21.61
CA ASN A 594 -23.80 -20.76 22.25
C ASN A 594 -24.19 -21.93 21.36
N PHE A 595 -24.25 -21.72 20.03
CA PHE A 595 -24.50 -22.81 19.08
C PHE A 595 -23.37 -23.83 19.10
N VAL A 596 -22.12 -23.38 19.09
CA VAL A 596 -20.93 -24.25 19.18
C VAL A 596 -20.88 -24.96 20.53
N ALA A 597 -21.10 -24.24 21.64
CA ALA A 597 -21.13 -24.84 22.97
C ALA A 597 -22.21 -25.92 23.11
N ALA A 598 -23.41 -25.70 22.54
CA ALA A 598 -24.52 -26.68 22.55
C ALA A 598 -24.27 -27.90 21.65
N ALA A 599 -23.16 -27.91 20.82
CA ALA A 599 -22.75 -29.08 20.09
C ALA A 599 -22.19 -30.20 21.00
N GLY A 600 -21.93 -29.87 22.29
CA GLY A 600 -21.43 -30.85 23.24
C GLY A 600 -20.07 -31.45 22.93
N ALA A 601 -19.24 -30.73 22.14
CA ALA A 601 -17.89 -31.14 21.85
C ALA A 601 -17.03 -31.14 23.14
N ALA A 602 -16.18 -32.16 23.29
CA ALA A 602 -15.31 -32.28 24.45
C ALA A 602 -14.14 -31.28 24.42
N PRO A 603 -13.63 -30.83 25.57
CA PRO A 603 -12.41 -30.02 25.59
C PRO A 603 -11.27 -30.73 24.86
N GLY A 604 -10.54 -29.99 23.99
CA GLY A 604 -9.48 -30.52 23.12
C GLY A 604 -10.01 -31.22 21.86
N GLU A 605 -11.33 -31.31 21.65
CA GLU A 605 -11.88 -31.89 20.40
C GLU A 605 -11.51 -31.02 19.20
N ARG A 606 -11.07 -31.66 18.13
CA ARG A 606 -10.77 -31.05 16.84
C ARG A 606 -12.04 -30.89 16.03
N VAL A 607 -12.36 -29.64 15.72
CA VAL A 607 -13.61 -29.27 15.03
C VAL A 607 -13.29 -28.35 13.86
N LEU A 608 -14.08 -28.38 12.81
CA LEU A 608 -14.02 -27.44 11.70
C LEU A 608 -15.11 -26.38 11.89
N ILE A 609 -14.73 -25.21 12.41
CA ILE A 609 -15.66 -24.10 12.65
C ILE A 609 -15.54 -23.07 11.54
N LEU A 610 -16.48 -23.11 10.61
CA LEU A 610 -16.58 -22.22 9.44
C LEU A 610 -17.51 -21.03 9.73
N ILE A 611 -17.24 -20.35 10.83
CA ILE A 611 -17.98 -19.19 11.33
C ILE A 611 -16.98 -18.03 11.50
N PRO A 612 -17.36 -16.77 11.23
CA PRO A 612 -16.50 -15.64 11.60
C PRO A 612 -16.11 -15.71 13.08
N MET A 613 -14.84 -15.54 13.39
CA MET A 613 -14.25 -15.70 14.73
C MET A 613 -14.25 -17.16 15.23
N GLY A 614 -14.14 -18.14 14.34
CA GLY A 614 -14.19 -19.56 14.68
C GLY A 614 -13.03 -20.03 15.55
N HIS A 615 -11.82 -19.53 15.35
CA HIS A 615 -10.65 -19.84 16.21
C HIS A 615 -10.81 -19.23 17.61
N ARG A 616 -11.31 -18.02 17.71
CA ARG A 616 -11.61 -17.39 19.00
C ARG A 616 -12.67 -18.18 19.78
N ILE A 617 -13.76 -18.57 19.11
CA ILE A 617 -14.83 -19.37 19.73
C ILE A 617 -14.27 -20.70 20.21
N ALA A 618 -13.45 -21.38 19.40
CA ALA A 618 -12.81 -22.62 19.81
C ALA A 618 -11.91 -22.41 21.03
N TYR A 619 -11.04 -21.42 21.03
CA TYR A 619 -10.18 -21.07 22.14
C TYR A 619 -10.98 -20.82 23.45
N GLU A 620 -12.05 -20.03 23.37
CA GLU A 620 -12.93 -19.73 24.54
C GLU A 620 -13.66 -20.97 25.10
N LEU A 621 -13.89 -21.98 24.26
CA LEU A 621 -14.57 -23.23 24.62
C LEU A 621 -13.61 -24.39 24.89
N GLY A 622 -12.29 -24.16 24.80
CA GLY A 622 -11.27 -25.20 24.95
C GLY A 622 -11.28 -26.23 23.81
N LEU A 623 -11.78 -25.87 22.62
CA LEU A 623 -11.76 -26.68 21.41
C LEU A 623 -10.57 -26.32 20.53
N VAL A 624 -10.26 -27.16 19.55
CA VAL A 624 -9.24 -26.85 18.53
C VAL A 624 -9.92 -26.70 17.17
N ASN A 625 -9.98 -25.45 16.64
CA ASN A 625 -10.49 -25.25 15.29
C ASN A 625 -9.41 -25.58 14.26
N VAL A 626 -9.63 -26.61 13.45
CA VAL A 626 -8.69 -27.07 12.44
C VAL A 626 -8.83 -26.38 11.08
N ALA A 627 -9.66 -25.36 10.99
CA ALA A 627 -9.92 -24.65 9.73
C ALA A 627 -8.62 -24.08 9.12
N PRO A 628 -8.28 -24.43 7.89
CA PRO A 628 -7.15 -23.82 7.18
C PRO A 628 -7.47 -22.42 6.66
N TYR A 629 -8.74 -22.04 6.69
CA TYR A 629 -9.25 -20.70 6.29
C TYR A 629 -10.16 -20.15 7.38
N VAL A 630 -10.01 -18.88 7.71
CA VAL A 630 -10.71 -18.25 8.85
C VAL A 630 -12.23 -18.08 8.68
N SER A 631 -12.76 -18.21 7.46
CA SER A 631 -14.20 -18.17 7.21
C SER A 631 -14.55 -18.69 5.82
N MET A 632 -15.83 -19.02 5.60
CA MET A 632 -16.34 -19.41 4.27
C MET A 632 -16.15 -18.33 3.21
N LEU A 633 -16.12 -17.04 3.58
CA LEU A 633 -15.83 -15.95 2.66
C LEU A 633 -14.41 -16.00 2.07
N SER A 634 -13.49 -16.69 2.73
CA SER A 634 -12.13 -16.92 2.23
C SER A 634 -11.99 -18.18 1.39
N MET A 635 -13.07 -18.91 1.15
CA MET A 635 -13.11 -20.17 0.40
C MET A 635 -14.00 -20.07 -0.86
N PRO A 636 -13.69 -19.18 -1.82
CA PRO A 636 -14.45 -19.09 -3.06
C PRO A 636 -14.23 -20.27 -4.02
N ALA A 637 -13.13 -21.02 -3.86
CA ALA A 637 -12.80 -22.17 -4.69
C ALA A 637 -13.26 -23.50 -4.06
N VAL A 638 -13.64 -24.46 -4.91
CA VAL A 638 -14.08 -25.80 -4.48
C VAL A 638 -12.97 -26.53 -3.72
N GLU A 639 -11.75 -26.48 -4.24
CA GLU A 639 -10.57 -27.12 -3.64
C GLU A 639 -10.29 -26.70 -2.19
N GLN A 640 -10.73 -25.50 -1.78
CA GLN A 640 -10.50 -25.00 -0.43
C GLN A 640 -11.41 -25.64 0.62
N LEU A 641 -12.66 -25.93 0.26
CA LEU A 641 -13.56 -26.69 1.14
C LEU A 641 -13.11 -28.14 1.25
N ASP A 642 -12.69 -28.75 0.13
CA ASP A 642 -12.14 -30.11 0.12
C ASP A 642 -10.90 -30.22 1.02
N GLU A 643 -10.00 -29.23 0.93
CA GLU A 643 -8.83 -29.13 1.82
C GLU A 643 -9.24 -29.02 3.29
N ALA A 644 -10.25 -28.21 3.60
CA ALA A 644 -10.73 -28.04 4.97
C ALA A 644 -11.33 -29.32 5.55
N LEU A 645 -12.15 -30.03 4.79
CA LEU A 645 -12.73 -31.31 5.18
C LEU A 645 -11.68 -32.42 5.29
N ALA A 646 -10.73 -32.48 4.36
CA ALA A 646 -9.60 -33.40 4.42
C ALA A 646 -8.71 -33.13 5.64
N THR A 647 -8.47 -31.86 5.97
CA THR A 647 -7.71 -31.47 7.15
C THR A 647 -8.41 -31.92 8.43
N LEU A 648 -9.73 -31.70 8.55
CA LEU A 648 -10.51 -32.18 9.69
C LEU A 648 -10.33 -33.68 9.92
N ARG A 649 -10.47 -34.49 8.85
CA ARG A 649 -10.32 -35.95 8.95
C ARG A 649 -8.90 -36.37 9.28
N ARG A 650 -7.90 -35.76 8.65
CA ARG A 650 -6.47 -36.04 8.89
C ARG A 650 -6.09 -35.76 10.35
N GLU A 651 -6.66 -34.73 10.94
CA GLU A 651 -6.43 -34.38 12.33
C GLU A 651 -7.33 -35.15 13.33
N GLY A 652 -8.16 -36.06 12.84
CA GLY A 652 -9.02 -36.92 13.67
C GLY A 652 -10.31 -36.28 14.15
N GLY A 653 -10.67 -35.10 13.63
CA GLY A 653 -11.96 -34.46 13.93
C GLY A 653 -13.11 -35.08 13.11
N ALA A 654 -14.34 -34.90 13.61
CA ALA A 654 -15.54 -35.44 13.00
C ALA A 654 -16.69 -34.43 12.86
N ARG A 655 -16.49 -33.20 13.25
CA ARG A 655 -17.57 -32.21 13.38
C ARG A 655 -17.31 -30.96 12.58
N VAL A 656 -18.28 -30.54 11.77
CA VAL A 656 -18.27 -29.29 11.00
C VAL A 656 -19.39 -28.38 11.54
N ILE A 657 -19.06 -27.14 11.84
CA ILE A 657 -20.01 -26.11 12.25
C ILE A 657 -19.93 -24.95 11.28
N ALA A 658 -21.02 -24.63 10.59
CA ALA A 658 -21.04 -23.67 9.51
C ALA A 658 -22.06 -22.54 9.74
N PHE A 659 -21.72 -21.33 9.26
CA PHE A 659 -22.62 -20.18 9.26
C PHE A 659 -23.38 -20.11 7.94
N LEU A 660 -24.67 -20.47 7.97
CA LEU A 660 -25.53 -20.57 6.79
C LEU A 660 -25.70 -19.26 6.00
N GLY A 661 -25.50 -18.11 6.66
CA GLY A 661 -25.49 -16.81 5.98
C GLY A 661 -24.28 -16.55 5.07
N GLN A 662 -23.27 -17.44 5.09
CA GLN A 662 -22.06 -17.35 4.25
C GLN A 662 -21.79 -18.63 3.44
N VAL A 663 -22.51 -19.73 3.75
CA VAL A 663 -22.36 -21.02 3.08
C VAL A 663 -23.39 -21.11 1.96
N LEU A 664 -22.93 -21.32 0.75
CA LEU A 664 -23.78 -21.53 -0.41
C LEU A 664 -24.51 -22.90 -0.31
N PRO A 665 -25.69 -23.06 -0.92
CA PRO A 665 -26.36 -24.36 -0.98
C PRO A 665 -25.47 -25.48 -1.54
N GLU A 666 -24.69 -25.17 -2.57
CA GLU A 666 -23.74 -26.09 -3.21
C GLU A 666 -22.61 -26.51 -2.25
N GLN A 667 -22.16 -25.59 -1.40
CA GLN A 667 -21.17 -25.91 -0.36
C GLN A 667 -21.78 -26.77 0.76
N GLN A 668 -23.05 -26.56 1.12
CA GLN A 668 -23.75 -27.43 2.06
C GLN A 668 -23.89 -28.83 1.47
N GLN A 669 -24.28 -28.94 0.22
CA GLN A 669 -24.36 -30.20 -0.50
C GLN A 669 -23.00 -30.90 -0.55
N ALA A 670 -21.91 -30.19 -0.85
CA ALA A 670 -20.56 -30.75 -0.88
C ALA A 670 -20.12 -31.29 0.48
N ILE A 671 -20.50 -30.63 1.60
CA ILE A 671 -20.25 -31.15 2.96
C ILE A 671 -21.02 -32.48 3.16
N GLU A 672 -22.27 -32.55 2.71
CA GLU A 672 -23.10 -33.78 2.82
C GLU A 672 -22.59 -34.90 1.90
N GLU A 673 -22.20 -34.57 0.65
CA GLU A 673 -21.57 -35.51 -0.30
C GLU A 673 -20.22 -36.06 0.18
N ALA A 674 -19.50 -35.23 0.96
CA ALA A 674 -18.29 -35.69 1.64
C ALA A 674 -18.56 -36.62 2.81
N GLY A 675 -19.82 -37.02 3.08
CA GLY A 675 -20.21 -37.98 4.09
C GLY A 675 -20.48 -37.39 5.48
N PHE A 676 -20.67 -36.09 5.58
CA PHE A 676 -21.08 -35.46 6.83
C PHE A 676 -22.61 -35.31 6.88
N VAL A 677 -23.23 -35.82 7.92
CA VAL A 677 -24.68 -35.76 8.13
C VAL A 677 -25.03 -34.57 8.99
N ARG A 678 -26.01 -33.79 8.57
CA ARG A 678 -26.52 -32.66 9.34
C ARG A 678 -27.33 -33.15 10.54
N VAL A 679 -26.81 -32.90 11.71
CA VAL A 679 -27.43 -33.35 12.98
C VAL A 679 -28.21 -32.26 13.72
N ARG A 680 -27.86 -30.99 13.47
CA ARG A 680 -28.52 -29.86 14.11
C ARG A 680 -28.50 -28.63 13.20
N GLN A 681 -29.59 -27.88 13.24
CA GLN A 681 -29.72 -26.65 12.45
C GLN A 681 -30.48 -25.58 13.27
N SER A 682 -30.03 -24.36 13.11
CA SER A 682 -30.77 -23.14 13.46
C SER A 682 -31.01 -22.31 12.18
N PRO A 683 -31.76 -21.20 12.22
CA PRO A 683 -31.95 -20.36 11.05
C PRO A 683 -30.64 -19.83 10.43
N ILE A 684 -29.55 -19.81 11.21
CA ILE A 684 -28.28 -19.16 10.80
C ILE A 684 -27.06 -20.06 10.96
N TYR A 685 -27.15 -21.21 11.61
CA TYR A 685 -26.05 -22.15 11.79
C TYR A 685 -26.47 -23.58 11.53
N ALA A 686 -25.55 -24.40 11.03
CA ALA A 686 -25.73 -25.83 10.90
C ALA A 686 -24.53 -26.58 11.49
N GLU A 687 -24.79 -27.74 12.04
CA GLU A 687 -23.82 -28.70 12.54
C GLU A 687 -23.93 -29.99 11.75
N TYR A 688 -22.79 -30.47 11.28
CA TYR A 688 -22.65 -31.72 10.55
C TYR A 688 -21.66 -32.62 11.29
N VAL A 689 -21.93 -33.92 11.31
CA VAL A 689 -21.06 -34.94 11.92
C VAL A 689 -20.70 -35.98 10.87
N ASP A 690 -19.46 -36.47 10.88
CA ASP A 690 -19.00 -37.50 9.96
C ASP A 690 -19.79 -38.81 10.22
N ALA A 691 -20.50 -39.28 9.19
CA ALA A 691 -21.34 -40.48 9.28
C ALA A 691 -20.55 -41.77 9.53
N ALA A 692 -19.21 -41.74 9.26
CA ALA A 692 -18.33 -42.88 9.47
C ALA A 692 -17.82 -43.02 10.91
N ARG A 693 -18.12 -42.06 11.75
CA ARG A 693 -17.73 -42.00 13.17
C ARG A 693 -18.92 -41.81 14.08
#